data_147d107fb6b025aaf16e05d9799d9516
#
_entry.id   147d107fb6b025aaf16e05d9799d9516
#
_cell.length_a   1.000
_cell.length_b   1.000
_cell.length_c   1.000
_cell.angle_alpha   90.00
_cell.angle_beta   90.00
_cell.angle_gamma   90.00
#
_symmetry.space_group_name_H-M   'P 1'
#
loop_
_entity.id
_entity.type
_entity.pdbx_description
1 polymer ?
#
loop_
_entity_poly.entity_id
_entity_poly.type
_entity_poly.pdbx_seq_one_letter_code
_entity_poly.pdbx_strand_id
1 'polypeptide(L)'
;MEGKLPEVRLANTPFRAVSPYEPSGDQPQAIKKLAQGVEEGLRYQTLLGVTGSGKTFTMAKTIEAVQRPTLVMAPNKTLAAQLASELKEFFPDNAVVYFVSYYDYYQPEAYVPSSDTFIEKDASINEEVEKLRHAATSALLSRRDVIVVASVSCIYGIGSPMDYAGMAVFVDKQKEMDRDQMIHDLIDIQYDRNDYELKRGTFRVRGDNLDVFPPYADNPVRVEFWGDEIEQITEIDNVTGEVLQAYEALPIWPASHYVTARPKMEHAIQTIQEELRERLQQFKEEGKLLEAQRLEMRVNYDLEMLETMGFCSGIENYSRHLDGREPGEPPYTLIDYFPDDFLCIIDESHVTVPQIRGMHEGDRSRKITLTEHGFRLPSCLDNRPLRFDEFEERVPQFIYVSATPGDYELKVSQQQVEQIIRPTGLLDPEIIVRGSASQIDDIIDEAKERADRNERVLITTLTKKMAEDLTDHLLDRGLRARYMHSDIGTLERVDILRDLRLGKFDVLVGINLLREGLDLPEVTLVAILDADKEGFLRNQRSLIQTIGRAARNANGQVIMYADKTTDSMDLAISETRRRRSIQMAYNEEHGITPKTVTKAVVDIMSYVHGEMGDVSSEQVNMQLAELSREEVLRVISSMEEDMAEASRNMDFEEAARLRDEVVRLRAGVEGESEADVLKDLKKSARKGSAFGNRKNAAYGSSRRS
;
A
#
# COMPACT_ATOMS: atom_id res chain seq x y z
N MET A 1 13.35 -22.54 25.80
CA MET A 1 12.40 -23.52 25.20
C MET A 1 12.06 -23.00 23.83
N GLU A 2 12.54 -23.63 22.79
CA GLU A 2 12.13 -23.33 21.41
C GLU A 2 10.64 -23.64 21.30
N GLY A 3 9.81 -22.61 21.40
CA GLY A 3 8.36 -22.71 21.24
C GLY A 3 8.05 -23.00 19.76
N LYS A 4 7.63 -24.23 19.45
CA LYS A 4 6.98 -24.50 18.17
C LYS A 4 5.64 -23.77 18.16
N LEU A 5 5.33 -23.11 17.03
CA LEU A 5 3.99 -22.61 16.75
C LEU A 5 2.96 -23.72 17.05
N PRO A 6 1.80 -23.42 17.67
CA PRO A 6 0.77 -24.42 17.89
C PRO A 6 0.45 -25.11 16.54
N GLU A 7 0.28 -26.43 16.54
CA GLU A 7 -0.11 -27.20 15.36
C GLU A 7 -1.56 -26.83 14.97
N VAL A 8 -1.74 -25.68 14.36
CA VAL A 8 -2.94 -25.37 13.59
C VAL A 8 -2.89 -26.26 12.35
N ARG A 9 -3.93 -27.02 12.08
CA ARG A 9 -4.06 -27.74 10.80
C ARG A 9 -4.12 -26.70 9.68
N LEU A 10 -2.98 -26.45 9.05
CA LEU A 10 -2.88 -25.49 7.97
C LEU A 10 -3.66 -25.99 6.75
N ALA A 11 -4.59 -25.17 6.27
CA ALA A 11 -5.19 -25.41 4.97
C ALA A 11 -4.09 -25.36 3.90
N ASN A 12 -4.11 -26.29 2.97
CA ASN A 12 -3.09 -26.40 1.91
C ASN A 12 -3.78 -26.73 0.58
N THR A 13 -4.27 -25.70 -0.09
CA THR A 13 -4.77 -25.80 -1.46
C THR A 13 -3.58 -25.60 -2.40
N PRO A 14 -3.30 -26.52 -3.33
CA PRO A 14 -2.21 -26.32 -4.27
C PRO A 14 -2.35 -25.01 -5.04
N PHE A 15 -1.25 -24.29 -5.22
CA PHE A 15 -1.24 -23.11 -6.08
C PHE A 15 -1.55 -23.55 -7.53
N ARG A 16 -2.59 -22.96 -8.09
CA ARG A 16 -2.99 -23.18 -9.48
C ARG A 16 -3.27 -21.84 -10.14
N ALA A 17 -2.37 -21.44 -11.04
CA ALA A 17 -2.53 -20.20 -11.78
C ALA A 17 -3.52 -20.38 -12.94
N VAL A 18 -4.64 -19.69 -12.84
CA VAL A 18 -5.68 -19.64 -13.89
C VAL A 18 -5.35 -18.48 -14.83
N SER A 19 -5.28 -18.74 -16.12
CA SER A 19 -5.03 -17.70 -17.12
C SER A 19 -5.65 -18.10 -18.46
N PRO A 20 -6.20 -17.16 -19.24
CA PRO A 20 -6.63 -17.41 -20.61
C PRO A 20 -5.45 -17.54 -21.59
N TYR A 21 -4.21 -17.28 -21.11
CA TYR A 21 -2.99 -17.28 -21.94
C TYR A 21 -2.06 -18.42 -21.51
N GLU A 22 -1.39 -19.01 -22.49
CA GLU A 22 -0.28 -19.93 -22.27
C GLU A 22 1.06 -19.17 -22.29
N PRO A 23 2.06 -19.63 -21.54
CA PRO A 23 3.41 -19.03 -21.57
C PRO A 23 3.98 -19.03 -22.99
N SER A 24 4.49 -17.87 -23.43
CA SER A 24 5.02 -17.69 -24.78
C SER A 24 6.33 -16.89 -24.78
N GLY A 25 7.04 -16.87 -25.90
CA GLY A 25 8.34 -16.21 -26.02
C GLY A 25 9.37 -16.83 -25.06
N ASP A 26 10.00 -16.00 -24.25
CA ASP A 26 11.00 -16.44 -23.25
C ASP A 26 10.38 -17.02 -21.97
N GLN A 27 9.06 -16.81 -21.75
CA GLN A 27 8.39 -17.18 -20.49
C GLN A 27 8.53 -18.66 -20.13
N PRO A 28 8.30 -19.65 -21.05
CA PRO A 28 8.41 -21.06 -20.69
C PRO A 28 9.80 -21.43 -20.16
N GLN A 29 10.85 -20.88 -20.77
CA GLN A 29 12.21 -21.12 -20.36
C GLN A 29 12.56 -20.39 -19.07
N ALA A 30 12.08 -19.17 -18.90
CA ALA A 30 12.27 -18.38 -17.69
C ALA A 30 11.63 -19.06 -16.47
N ILE A 31 10.35 -19.46 -16.57
CA ILE A 31 9.62 -20.20 -15.53
C ILE A 31 10.39 -21.49 -15.14
N LYS A 32 10.78 -22.28 -16.14
CA LYS A 32 11.51 -23.53 -15.90
C LYS A 32 12.82 -23.30 -15.15
N LYS A 33 13.63 -22.32 -15.60
CA LYS A 33 14.93 -22.01 -14.99
C LYS A 33 14.77 -21.50 -13.56
N LEU A 34 13.83 -20.59 -13.32
CA LEU A 34 13.59 -20.03 -12.00
C LEU A 34 13.10 -21.10 -11.02
N ALA A 35 12.12 -21.92 -11.43
CA ALA A 35 11.61 -23.01 -10.60
C ALA A 35 12.71 -24.04 -10.29
N GLN A 36 13.46 -24.47 -11.29
CA GLN A 36 14.59 -25.37 -11.10
C GLN A 36 15.63 -24.77 -10.14
N GLY A 37 15.95 -23.48 -10.25
CA GLY A 37 16.90 -22.83 -9.35
C GLY A 37 16.38 -22.80 -7.90
N VAL A 38 15.06 -22.64 -7.68
CA VAL A 38 14.47 -22.76 -6.33
C VAL A 38 14.60 -24.19 -5.80
N GLU A 39 14.32 -25.20 -6.63
CA GLU A 39 14.45 -26.63 -6.25
C GLU A 39 15.91 -27.02 -5.95
N GLU A 40 16.86 -26.49 -6.71
CA GLU A 40 18.30 -26.71 -6.51
C GLU A 40 18.86 -25.93 -5.30
N GLY A 41 18.05 -25.10 -4.65
CA GLY A 41 18.44 -24.33 -3.46
C GLY A 41 19.28 -23.09 -3.78
N LEU A 42 19.24 -22.55 -5.01
CA LEU A 42 19.89 -21.29 -5.33
C LEU A 42 19.28 -20.18 -4.47
N ARG A 43 20.14 -19.50 -3.72
CA ARG A 43 19.69 -18.46 -2.79
C ARG A 43 19.28 -17.17 -3.50
N TYR A 44 19.98 -16.81 -4.55
CA TYR A 44 19.77 -15.56 -5.29
C TYR A 44 19.65 -15.81 -6.79
N GLN A 45 18.54 -15.41 -7.35
CA GLN A 45 18.26 -15.45 -8.79
C GLN A 45 17.78 -14.09 -9.27
N THR A 46 18.05 -13.72 -10.51
CA THR A 46 17.56 -12.49 -11.12
C THR A 46 16.80 -12.78 -12.42
N LEU A 47 15.55 -12.32 -12.50
CA LEU A 47 14.80 -12.24 -13.75
C LEU A 47 14.96 -10.83 -14.34
N LEU A 48 15.74 -10.71 -15.41
CA LEU A 48 15.84 -9.52 -16.22
C LEU A 48 14.70 -9.54 -17.23
N GLY A 49 13.56 -8.96 -16.85
CA GLY A 49 12.36 -8.95 -17.67
C GLY A 49 12.04 -7.54 -18.18
N VAL A 50 12.05 -7.35 -19.50
CA VAL A 50 11.73 -6.05 -20.10
C VAL A 50 10.30 -5.63 -19.80
N THR A 51 10.00 -4.33 -19.88
CA THR A 51 8.64 -3.81 -19.72
C THR A 51 7.72 -4.42 -20.76
N GLY A 52 6.58 -4.97 -20.32
CA GLY A 52 5.59 -5.60 -21.20
C GLY A 52 5.88 -7.03 -21.62
N SER A 53 6.93 -7.68 -21.08
CA SER A 53 7.22 -9.10 -21.32
C SER A 53 6.34 -10.08 -20.53
N GLY A 54 5.48 -9.59 -19.62
CA GLY A 54 4.62 -10.42 -18.78
C GLY A 54 5.33 -10.97 -17.54
N LYS A 55 6.17 -10.16 -16.87
CA LYS A 55 6.88 -10.55 -15.64
C LYS A 55 5.94 -11.09 -14.56
N THR A 56 4.79 -10.44 -14.31
CA THR A 56 3.80 -10.89 -13.31
C THR A 56 3.31 -12.30 -13.62
N PHE A 57 3.03 -12.60 -14.87
CA PHE A 57 2.62 -13.95 -15.30
C PHE A 57 3.74 -14.99 -15.09
N THR A 58 4.97 -14.62 -15.39
CA THR A 58 6.14 -15.47 -15.13
C THR A 58 6.32 -15.72 -13.62
N MET A 59 6.13 -14.70 -12.77
CA MET A 59 6.14 -14.87 -11.31
C MET A 59 5.02 -15.82 -10.87
N ALA A 60 3.79 -15.62 -11.34
CA ALA A 60 2.65 -16.48 -11.01
C ALA A 60 2.91 -17.96 -11.40
N LYS A 61 3.38 -18.19 -12.61
CA LYS A 61 3.72 -19.55 -13.08
C LYS A 61 4.93 -20.16 -12.35
N THR A 62 5.85 -19.34 -11.86
CA THR A 62 6.96 -19.83 -11.02
C THR A 62 6.43 -20.21 -9.62
N ILE A 63 5.54 -19.42 -9.01
CA ILE A 63 4.88 -19.76 -7.74
C ILE A 63 4.09 -21.07 -7.87
N GLU A 64 3.32 -21.22 -8.95
CA GLU A 64 2.60 -22.46 -9.25
C GLU A 64 3.55 -23.66 -9.36
N ALA A 65 4.71 -23.50 -9.98
CA ALA A 65 5.67 -24.59 -10.16
C ALA A 65 6.33 -25.00 -8.84
N VAL A 66 6.69 -24.04 -7.98
CA VAL A 66 7.45 -24.31 -6.73
C VAL A 66 6.58 -24.64 -5.52
N GLN A 67 5.28 -24.30 -5.54
CA GLN A 67 4.32 -24.66 -4.48
C GLN A 67 4.72 -24.20 -3.07
N ARG A 68 5.28 -22.98 -2.93
CA ARG A 68 5.74 -22.44 -1.65
C ARG A 68 5.00 -21.15 -1.28
N PRO A 69 4.74 -20.91 0.01
CA PRO A 69 4.31 -19.60 0.47
C PRO A 69 5.25 -18.52 -0.06
N THR A 70 4.70 -17.43 -0.55
CA THR A 70 5.51 -16.43 -1.27
C THR A 70 5.26 -15.02 -0.76
N LEU A 71 6.37 -14.30 -0.48
CA LEU A 71 6.36 -12.86 -0.27
C LEU A 71 6.74 -12.15 -1.58
N VAL A 72 5.87 -11.29 -2.09
CA VAL A 72 6.16 -10.43 -3.24
C VAL A 72 6.31 -9.00 -2.76
N MET A 73 7.51 -8.43 -2.86
CA MET A 73 7.78 -7.07 -2.43
C MET A 73 7.73 -6.10 -3.61
N ALA A 74 7.04 -4.98 -3.42
CA ALA A 74 6.94 -3.89 -4.39
C ALA A 74 7.42 -2.55 -3.80
N PRO A 75 7.95 -1.62 -4.62
CA PRO A 75 8.58 -0.38 -4.14
C PRO A 75 7.59 0.66 -3.56
N ASN A 76 6.31 0.54 -3.83
CA ASN A 76 5.29 1.46 -3.34
C ASN A 76 3.91 0.80 -3.22
N LYS A 77 2.97 1.48 -2.52
CA LYS A 77 1.61 0.98 -2.28
C LYS A 77 0.83 0.71 -3.58
N THR A 78 0.94 1.62 -4.55
CA THR A 78 0.19 1.53 -5.83
C THR A 78 0.61 0.31 -6.64
N LEU A 79 1.91 0.08 -6.77
CA LEU A 79 2.42 -1.10 -7.49
C LEU A 79 2.11 -2.39 -6.73
N ALA A 80 2.19 -2.37 -5.40
CA ALA A 80 1.80 -3.51 -4.57
C ALA A 80 0.30 -3.84 -4.74
N ALA A 81 -0.58 -2.84 -4.79
CA ALA A 81 -2.01 -3.03 -5.04
C ALA A 81 -2.27 -3.63 -6.44
N GLN A 82 -1.60 -3.10 -7.47
CA GLN A 82 -1.71 -3.64 -8.83
C GLN A 82 -1.26 -5.11 -8.87
N LEU A 83 -0.11 -5.44 -8.28
CA LEU A 83 0.40 -6.81 -8.24
C LEU A 83 -0.53 -7.74 -7.44
N ALA A 84 -1.09 -7.28 -6.33
CA ALA A 84 -2.05 -8.05 -5.55
C ALA A 84 -3.31 -8.37 -6.37
N SER A 85 -3.82 -7.39 -7.12
CA SER A 85 -4.95 -7.59 -8.04
C SER A 85 -4.63 -8.60 -9.12
N GLU A 86 -3.52 -8.42 -9.85
CA GLU A 86 -3.12 -9.33 -10.93
C GLU A 86 -2.89 -10.75 -10.39
N LEU A 87 -2.24 -10.91 -9.23
CA LEU A 87 -2.02 -12.21 -8.62
C LEU A 87 -3.32 -12.86 -8.10
N LYS A 88 -4.27 -12.07 -7.59
CA LYS A 88 -5.58 -12.59 -7.18
C LYS A 88 -6.39 -13.12 -8.37
N GLU A 89 -6.29 -12.45 -9.53
CA GLU A 89 -6.89 -12.98 -10.78
C GLU A 89 -6.25 -14.31 -11.20
N PHE A 90 -4.92 -14.44 -11.05
CA PHE A 90 -4.23 -15.70 -11.36
C PHE A 90 -4.51 -16.81 -10.33
N PHE A 91 -4.72 -16.47 -9.06
CA PHE A 91 -4.90 -17.43 -7.97
C PHE A 91 -6.24 -17.23 -7.23
N PRO A 92 -7.40 -17.45 -7.90
CA PRO A 92 -8.70 -17.18 -7.32
C PRO A 92 -9.02 -18.07 -6.11
N ASP A 93 -8.46 -19.30 -6.05
CA ASP A 93 -8.72 -20.29 -4.99
C ASP A 93 -7.69 -20.24 -3.84
N ASN A 94 -6.64 -19.45 -3.97
CA ASN A 94 -5.55 -19.34 -2.99
C ASN A 94 -5.60 -17.99 -2.25
N ALA A 95 -4.94 -17.90 -1.11
CA ALA A 95 -4.89 -16.68 -0.33
C ALA A 95 -3.89 -15.69 -0.90
N VAL A 96 -4.36 -14.71 -1.67
CA VAL A 96 -3.56 -13.55 -2.08
C VAL A 96 -3.93 -12.39 -1.19
N VAL A 97 -3.00 -11.94 -0.36
CA VAL A 97 -3.21 -10.92 0.67
C VAL A 97 -2.26 -9.73 0.50
N TYR A 98 -2.68 -8.58 1.01
CA TYR A 98 -2.00 -7.30 0.80
C TYR A 98 -1.48 -6.76 2.13
N PHE A 99 -0.20 -6.36 2.17
CA PHE A 99 0.44 -5.87 3.38
C PHE A 99 1.28 -4.61 3.11
N VAL A 100 0.70 -3.45 3.36
CA VAL A 100 1.36 -2.14 3.21
C VAL A 100 1.18 -1.30 4.47
N SER A 101 1.75 -0.10 4.49
CA SER A 101 1.50 0.84 5.58
C SER A 101 0.02 1.23 5.63
N TYR A 102 -0.62 1.09 6.79
CA TYR A 102 -2.02 1.42 7.03
C TYR A 102 -2.29 2.91 7.26
N TYR A 103 -1.26 3.75 7.20
CA TYR A 103 -1.41 5.20 7.31
C TYR A 103 -1.74 5.81 5.95
N ASP A 104 -2.85 6.53 5.84
CA ASP A 104 -3.13 7.41 4.71
C ASP A 104 -2.28 8.67 4.79
N TYR A 105 -2.20 9.23 5.98
CA TYR A 105 -1.28 10.30 6.34
C TYR A 105 -0.41 9.84 7.51
N TYR A 106 0.88 10.15 7.46
CA TYR A 106 1.82 9.82 8.53
C TYR A 106 2.87 10.93 8.72
N GLN A 107 2.79 11.61 9.84
CA GLN A 107 3.83 12.49 10.34
C GLN A 107 4.50 11.80 11.53
N PRO A 108 5.75 11.33 11.39
CA PRO A 108 6.45 10.70 12.49
C PRO A 108 6.74 11.71 13.60
N GLU A 109 6.69 11.24 14.85
CA GLU A 109 7.17 11.99 16.00
C GLU A 109 8.64 12.42 15.77
N ALA A 110 8.95 13.69 15.94
CA ALA A 110 10.29 14.22 15.76
C ALA A 110 10.55 15.42 16.68
N TYR A 111 11.81 15.69 16.94
CA TYR A 111 12.22 16.88 17.67
C TYR A 111 13.32 17.62 16.91
N VAL A 112 13.17 18.93 16.80
CA VAL A 112 14.12 19.82 16.13
C VAL A 112 14.83 20.67 17.19
N PRO A 113 16.04 20.29 17.65
CA PRO A 113 16.72 20.98 18.76
C PRO A 113 17.02 22.45 18.48
N SER A 114 17.27 22.83 17.22
CA SER A 114 17.60 24.19 16.83
C SER A 114 16.46 25.19 17.03
N SER A 115 15.23 24.76 16.98
CA SER A 115 14.03 25.57 17.17
C SER A 115 13.23 25.20 18.42
N ASP A 116 13.71 24.25 19.23
CA ASP A 116 13.00 23.66 20.38
C ASP A 116 11.55 23.26 20.00
N THR A 117 11.40 22.63 18.83
CA THR A 117 10.09 22.27 18.28
C THR A 117 9.90 20.76 18.37
N PHE A 118 8.92 20.33 19.17
CA PHE A 118 8.46 18.95 19.17
C PHE A 118 7.32 18.82 18.15
N ILE A 119 7.48 17.86 17.26
CA ILE A 119 6.48 17.47 16.27
C ILE A 119 5.85 16.20 16.82
N GLU A 120 4.58 16.28 17.21
CA GLU A 120 3.82 15.12 17.67
C GLU A 120 3.54 14.16 16.51
N LYS A 121 3.44 12.85 16.84
CA LYS A 121 3.00 11.86 15.85
C LYS A 121 1.56 12.20 15.44
N ASP A 122 1.36 12.43 14.16
CA ASP A 122 0.04 12.60 13.57
C ASP A 122 -0.15 11.55 12.47
N ALA A 123 -1.26 10.84 12.51
CA ALA A 123 -1.51 9.76 11.57
C ALA A 123 -3.02 9.51 11.42
N SER A 124 -3.48 9.38 10.19
CA SER A 124 -4.78 8.82 9.89
C SER A 124 -4.63 7.35 9.49
N ILE A 125 -5.39 6.50 10.15
CA ILE A 125 -5.38 5.04 9.91
C ILE A 125 -6.48 4.72 8.93
N ASN A 126 -6.14 3.93 7.91
CA ASN A 126 -7.09 3.35 6.99
C ASN A 126 -7.53 1.98 7.53
N GLU A 127 -8.76 1.88 8.00
CA GLU A 127 -9.30 0.67 8.62
C GLU A 127 -9.33 -0.53 7.65
N GLU A 128 -9.57 -0.30 6.35
CA GLU A 128 -9.55 -1.38 5.37
C GLU A 128 -8.12 -1.91 5.12
N VAL A 129 -7.12 -1.03 5.09
CA VAL A 129 -5.72 -1.47 5.00
C VAL A 129 -5.28 -2.17 6.27
N GLU A 130 -5.76 -1.74 7.45
CA GLU A 130 -5.52 -2.43 8.72
C GLU A 130 -6.11 -3.84 8.71
N LYS A 131 -7.37 -4.00 8.24
CA LYS A 131 -8.00 -5.30 8.00
C LYS A 131 -7.12 -6.22 7.14
N LEU A 132 -6.63 -5.70 6.01
CA LEU A 132 -5.79 -6.48 5.09
C LEU A 132 -4.46 -6.92 5.73
N ARG A 133 -3.89 -6.11 6.63
CA ARG A 133 -2.69 -6.48 7.38
C ARG A 133 -2.97 -7.61 8.37
N HIS A 134 -4.08 -7.55 9.11
CA HIS A 134 -4.52 -8.63 9.97
C HIS A 134 -4.87 -9.90 9.18
N ALA A 135 -5.50 -9.76 8.01
CA ALA A 135 -5.76 -10.88 7.12
C ALA A 135 -4.45 -11.56 6.63
N ALA A 136 -3.39 -10.78 6.39
CA ALA A 136 -2.10 -11.35 5.98
C ALA A 136 -1.45 -12.19 7.08
N THR A 137 -1.39 -11.69 8.32
CA THR A 137 -0.81 -12.42 9.46
C THR A 137 -1.63 -13.65 9.83
N SER A 138 -2.97 -13.54 9.86
CA SER A 138 -3.85 -14.67 10.14
C SER A 138 -3.77 -15.75 9.04
N ALA A 139 -3.68 -15.36 7.77
CA ALA A 139 -3.53 -16.29 6.66
C ALA A 139 -2.21 -17.06 6.74
N LEU A 140 -1.08 -16.39 7.03
CA LEU A 140 0.23 -17.02 7.17
C LEU A 140 0.27 -18.07 8.29
N LEU A 141 -0.48 -17.84 9.38
CA LEU A 141 -0.59 -18.78 10.50
C LEU A 141 -1.61 -19.89 10.28
N SER A 142 -2.55 -19.73 9.35
CA SER A 142 -3.66 -20.68 9.11
C SER A 142 -3.52 -21.50 7.84
N ARG A 143 -2.71 -21.06 6.87
CA ARG A 143 -2.64 -21.64 5.52
C ARG A 143 -1.21 -21.72 5.03
N ARG A 144 -0.95 -22.64 4.10
CA ARG A 144 0.33 -22.71 3.39
C ARG A 144 0.27 -22.12 1.98
N ASP A 145 -0.90 -22.01 1.42
CA ASP A 145 -1.15 -21.50 0.07
C ASP A 145 -1.35 -19.97 0.07
N VAL A 146 -0.37 -19.25 0.64
CA VAL A 146 -0.44 -17.80 0.85
C VAL A 146 0.57 -17.06 -0.02
N ILE A 147 0.10 -16.07 -0.74
CA ILE A 147 0.92 -15.06 -1.43
C ILE A 147 0.67 -13.72 -0.75
N VAL A 148 1.70 -13.16 -0.11
CA VAL A 148 1.62 -11.81 0.47
C VAL A 148 2.28 -10.83 -0.47
N VAL A 149 1.52 -9.83 -0.92
CA VAL A 149 2.08 -8.71 -1.68
C VAL A 149 2.29 -7.54 -0.74
N ALA A 150 3.53 -7.12 -0.57
CA ALA A 150 3.90 -6.14 0.45
C ALA A 150 4.74 -4.97 -0.11
N SER A 151 4.65 -3.83 0.56
CA SER A 151 5.66 -2.77 0.42
C SER A 151 6.78 -2.98 1.45
N VAL A 152 7.76 -2.08 1.47
CA VAL A 152 8.84 -2.10 2.46
C VAL A 152 8.35 -2.08 3.92
N SER A 153 7.07 -1.80 4.17
CA SER A 153 6.48 -1.87 5.51
C SER A 153 6.56 -3.26 6.16
N CYS A 154 6.78 -4.33 5.38
CA CYS A 154 6.94 -5.69 5.88
C CYS A 154 8.21 -5.93 6.70
N ILE A 155 9.20 -5.03 6.63
CA ILE A 155 10.43 -5.12 7.45
C ILE A 155 10.34 -4.34 8.77
N TYR A 156 9.20 -3.71 9.07
CA TYR A 156 8.94 -3.02 10.34
C TYR A 156 8.35 -3.98 11.36
N GLY A 157 8.62 -3.68 12.64
CA GLY A 157 8.10 -4.47 13.76
C GLY A 157 6.57 -4.48 13.84
N ILE A 158 5.98 -5.66 14.03
CA ILE A 158 4.54 -5.86 14.19
C ILE A 158 4.16 -6.73 15.40
N GLY A 159 5.13 -7.17 16.20
CA GLY A 159 4.90 -8.06 17.33
C GLY A 159 5.26 -9.53 17.05
N SER A 160 5.38 -10.30 18.12
CA SER A 160 5.81 -11.69 18.09
C SER A 160 4.76 -12.63 17.47
N PRO A 161 5.10 -13.41 16.42
CA PRO A 161 4.18 -14.40 15.87
C PRO A 161 3.82 -15.50 16.87
N MET A 162 4.72 -15.80 17.81
CA MET A 162 4.48 -16.80 18.85
C MET A 162 3.42 -16.33 19.87
N ASP A 163 3.49 -15.05 20.26
CA ASP A 163 2.51 -14.48 21.19
C ASP A 163 1.16 -14.32 20.49
N TYR A 164 1.17 -13.82 19.23
CA TYR A 164 -0.04 -13.68 18.44
C TYR A 164 -0.76 -15.02 18.20
N ALA A 165 -0.02 -16.08 17.86
CA ALA A 165 -0.59 -17.41 17.67
C ALA A 165 -0.95 -18.10 19.01
N GLY A 166 -0.14 -17.89 20.06
CA GLY A 166 -0.35 -18.52 21.37
C GLY A 166 -1.56 -17.97 22.12
N MET A 167 -2.01 -16.76 21.78
CA MET A 167 -3.18 -16.13 22.39
C MET A 167 -4.47 -16.31 21.59
N ALA A 168 -4.42 -16.92 20.38
CA ALA A 168 -5.63 -17.16 19.58
C ALA A 168 -6.67 -18.00 20.35
N VAL A 169 -7.94 -17.60 20.28
CA VAL A 169 -9.06 -18.34 20.88
C VAL A 169 -9.55 -19.37 19.88
N PHE A 170 -9.37 -20.66 20.19
CA PHE A 170 -9.81 -21.76 19.34
C PHE A 170 -11.23 -22.19 19.71
N VAL A 171 -12.19 -21.88 18.86
CA VAL A 171 -13.58 -22.27 19.02
C VAL A 171 -13.81 -23.59 18.27
N ASP A 172 -14.30 -24.62 18.98
CA ASP A 172 -14.46 -25.99 18.44
C ASP A 172 -15.74 -26.62 19.01
N LYS A 173 -16.68 -26.99 18.15
CA LYS A 173 -17.96 -27.61 18.54
C LYS A 173 -17.80 -28.94 19.28
N GLN A 174 -16.67 -29.60 19.17
CA GLN A 174 -16.41 -30.88 19.82
C GLN A 174 -15.82 -30.72 21.24
N LYS A 175 -15.59 -29.47 21.67
CA LYS A 175 -15.00 -29.16 22.97
C LYS A 175 -15.97 -28.36 23.83
N GLU A 176 -16.05 -28.70 25.09
CA GLU A 176 -16.73 -27.86 26.08
C GLU A 176 -15.97 -26.52 26.20
N MET A 177 -16.70 -25.43 26.17
CA MET A 177 -16.14 -24.07 26.35
C MET A 177 -17.17 -23.25 27.12
N ASP A 178 -16.78 -22.79 28.31
CA ASP A 178 -17.58 -21.84 29.08
C ASP A 178 -17.65 -20.49 28.33
N ARG A 179 -18.88 -20.00 28.14
CA ARG A 179 -19.12 -18.71 27.48
C ARG A 179 -18.43 -17.55 28.20
N ASP A 180 -18.48 -17.51 29.51
CA ASP A 180 -17.90 -16.42 30.30
C ASP A 180 -16.36 -16.48 30.22
N GLN A 181 -15.76 -17.69 30.18
CA GLN A 181 -14.33 -17.85 29.88
C GLN A 181 -13.98 -17.32 28.49
N MET A 182 -14.77 -17.65 27.45
CA MET A 182 -14.54 -17.13 26.11
C MET A 182 -14.62 -15.60 26.06
N ILE A 183 -15.51 -14.98 26.83
CA ILE A 183 -15.59 -13.50 26.96
C ILE A 183 -14.29 -12.95 27.56
N HIS A 184 -13.75 -13.58 28.59
CA HIS A 184 -12.47 -13.17 29.18
C HIS A 184 -11.31 -13.34 28.19
N ASP A 185 -11.26 -14.48 27.49
CA ASP A 185 -10.23 -14.75 26.48
C ASP A 185 -10.27 -13.71 25.35
N LEU A 186 -11.46 -13.29 24.90
CA LEU A 186 -11.61 -12.24 23.88
C LEU A 186 -11.11 -10.88 24.39
N ILE A 187 -11.35 -10.52 25.64
CA ILE A 187 -10.82 -9.29 26.25
C ILE A 187 -9.28 -9.34 26.33
N ASP A 188 -8.74 -10.48 26.72
CA ASP A 188 -7.29 -10.68 26.83
C ASP A 188 -6.58 -10.55 25.46
N ILE A 189 -7.28 -10.89 24.36
CA ILE A 189 -6.78 -10.69 22.99
C ILE A 189 -7.21 -9.37 22.36
N GLN A 190 -7.58 -8.39 23.18
CA GLN A 190 -7.85 -7.00 22.83
C GLN A 190 -9.13 -6.76 21.99
N TYR A 191 -10.16 -7.62 22.15
CA TYR A 191 -11.50 -7.29 21.63
C TYR A 191 -12.27 -6.45 22.64
N ASP A 192 -12.92 -5.41 22.17
CA ASP A 192 -13.79 -4.56 22.96
C ASP A 192 -15.23 -5.11 22.98
N ARG A 193 -15.87 -5.11 24.17
CA ARG A 193 -17.28 -5.44 24.26
C ARG A 193 -18.14 -4.26 23.83
N ASN A 194 -18.97 -4.44 22.80
CA ASN A 194 -19.93 -3.43 22.36
C ASN A 194 -21.28 -4.08 22.01
N ASP A 195 -22.21 -4.07 22.96
CA ASP A 195 -23.53 -4.69 22.78
C ASP A 195 -24.48 -3.85 21.88
N TYR A 196 -24.12 -2.61 21.54
CA TYR A 196 -24.92 -1.70 20.71
C TYR A 196 -24.55 -1.78 19.24
N GLU A 197 -23.29 -1.67 18.91
CA GLU A 197 -22.77 -1.62 17.57
C GLU A 197 -21.63 -2.63 17.41
N LEU A 198 -21.81 -3.60 16.48
CA LEU A 198 -20.80 -4.61 16.20
C LEU A 198 -19.87 -4.11 15.10
N LYS A 199 -18.64 -3.76 15.49
CA LYS A 199 -17.56 -3.31 14.58
C LYS A 199 -16.41 -4.31 14.57
N ARG A 200 -15.51 -4.20 13.61
CA ARG A 200 -14.26 -4.98 13.61
C ARG A 200 -13.47 -4.77 14.92
N GLY A 201 -12.95 -5.84 15.47
CA GLY A 201 -12.27 -5.82 16.78
C GLY A 201 -13.22 -5.74 17.99
N THR A 202 -14.52 -5.88 17.81
CA THR A 202 -15.48 -5.92 18.91
C THR A 202 -16.25 -7.23 18.97
N PHE A 203 -16.83 -7.50 20.14
CA PHE A 203 -17.81 -8.57 20.31
C PHE A 203 -19.04 -8.09 21.07
N ARG A 204 -20.17 -8.78 20.89
CA ARG A 204 -21.41 -8.51 21.63
C ARG A 204 -22.02 -9.81 22.16
N VAL A 205 -22.76 -9.71 23.27
CA VAL A 205 -23.44 -10.84 23.89
C VAL A 205 -24.93 -10.60 23.85
N ARG A 206 -25.70 -11.53 23.28
CA ARG A 206 -27.16 -11.49 23.24
C ARG A 206 -27.76 -12.82 23.60
N GLY A 207 -28.14 -12.99 24.89
CA GLY A 207 -28.60 -14.28 25.42
C GLY A 207 -27.47 -15.32 25.39
N ASP A 208 -27.72 -16.42 24.70
CA ASP A 208 -26.75 -17.51 24.55
C ASP A 208 -25.85 -17.32 23.32
N ASN A 209 -26.03 -16.24 22.56
CA ASN A 209 -25.23 -15.93 21.37
C ASN A 209 -24.11 -14.94 21.68
N LEU A 210 -22.92 -15.29 21.20
CA LEU A 210 -21.74 -14.44 21.21
C LEU A 210 -21.34 -14.12 19.77
N ASP A 211 -21.51 -12.87 19.34
CA ASP A 211 -21.11 -12.41 18.04
C ASP A 211 -19.75 -11.73 18.13
N VAL A 212 -18.76 -12.20 17.41
CA VAL A 212 -17.39 -11.64 17.36
C VAL A 212 -17.13 -11.14 15.95
N PHE A 213 -16.66 -9.89 15.82
CA PHE A 213 -16.27 -9.36 14.52
C PHE A 213 -14.75 -9.23 14.43
N PRO A 214 -14.05 -10.23 13.85
CA PRO A 214 -12.60 -10.19 13.76
C PRO A 214 -12.10 -9.03 12.90
N PRO A 215 -10.94 -8.40 13.24
CA PRO A 215 -10.39 -7.29 12.48
C PRO A 215 -9.97 -7.68 11.05
N TYR A 216 -9.71 -8.96 10.79
CA TYR A 216 -9.30 -9.52 9.49
C TYR A 216 -10.47 -10.01 8.62
N ALA A 217 -11.69 -10.01 9.12
CA ALA A 217 -12.85 -10.59 8.44
C ALA A 217 -13.76 -9.52 7.83
N ASP A 218 -14.52 -9.91 6.82
CA ASP A 218 -15.58 -9.08 6.23
C ASP A 218 -16.90 -9.19 7.00
N ASN A 219 -17.11 -10.32 7.66
CA ASN A 219 -18.32 -10.64 8.39
C ASN A 219 -18.02 -11.13 9.81
N PRO A 220 -18.93 -10.91 10.77
CA PRO A 220 -18.81 -11.43 12.11
C PRO A 220 -19.09 -12.94 12.19
N VAL A 221 -18.49 -13.56 13.20
CA VAL A 221 -18.71 -14.95 13.58
C VAL A 221 -19.64 -14.99 14.77
N ARG A 222 -20.72 -15.77 14.67
CA ARG A 222 -21.64 -16.08 15.76
C ARG A 222 -21.31 -17.43 16.36
N VAL A 223 -21.15 -17.48 17.68
CA VAL A 223 -21.03 -18.70 18.46
C VAL A 223 -22.29 -18.83 19.32
N GLU A 224 -23.07 -19.88 19.09
CA GLU A 224 -24.29 -20.17 19.85
C GLU A 224 -24.00 -21.21 20.90
N PHE A 225 -24.37 -20.93 22.16
CA PHE A 225 -24.12 -21.77 23.31
C PHE A 225 -25.39 -22.44 23.80
N TRP A 226 -25.26 -23.67 24.25
CA TRP A 226 -26.26 -24.36 25.07
C TRP A 226 -25.61 -24.82 26.37
N GLY A 227 -25.73 -23.98 27.41
CA GLY A 227 -24.91 -24.14 28.62
C GLY A 227 -23.43 -23.92 28.31
N ASP A 228 -22.61 -24.92 28.62
CA ASP A 228 -21.16 -24.93 28.36
C ASP A 228 -20.78 -25.66 27.04
N GLU A 229 -21.77 -26.00 26.21
CA GLU A 229 -21.56 -26.62 24.90
C GLU A 229 -21.78 -25.59 23.79
N ILE A 230 -20.92 -25.65 22.76
CA ILE A 230 -21.09 -24.86 21.54
C ILE A 230 -22.05 -25.63 20.62
N GLU A 231 -23.26 -25.10 20.40
CA GLU A 231 -24.25 -25.68 19.52
C GLU A 231 -23.92 -25.41 18.05
N GLN A 232 -23.56 -24.14 17.73
CA GLN A 232 -23.28 -23.72 16.36
C GLN A 232 -22.20 -22.63 16.29
N ILE A 233 -21.39 -22.68 15.22
CA ILE A 233 -20.42 -21.65 14.86
C ILE A 233 -20.74 -21.24 13.44
N THR A 234 -21.15 -19.98 13.22
CA THR A 234 -21.58 -19.48 11.91
C THR A 234 -20.99 -18.12 11.59
N GLU A 235 -20.61 -17.92 10.33
CA GLU A 235 -20.39 -16.58 9.79
C GLU A 235 -21.75 -16.00 9.40
N ILE A 236 -22.02 -14.77 9.81
CA ILE A 236 -23.27 -14.10 9.57
C ILE A 236 -23.04 -12.77 8.84
N ASP A 237 -23.95 -12.42 7.95
CA ASP A 237 -23.97 -11.09 7.37
C ASP A 237 -24.20 -10.03 8.47
N ASN A 238 -23.34 -9.02 8.52
CA ASN A 238 -23.37 -8.01 9.58
C ASN A 238 -24.63 -7.15 9.59
N VAL A 239 -25.30 -6.99 8.44
CA VAL A 239 -26.49 -6.14 8.27
C VAL A 239 -27.79 -6.96 8.41
N THR A 240 -27.89 -8.08 7.70
CA THR A 240 -29.10 -8.89 7.68
C THR A 240 -29.16 -9.93 8.80
N GLY A 241 -27.99 -10.37 9.30
CA GLY A 241 -27.87 -11.46 10.27
C GLY A 241 -28.06 -12.84 9.67
N GLU A 242 -28.17 -12.97 8.34
CA GLU A 242 -28.27 -14.23 7.64
C GLU A 242 -27.00 -15.05 7.78
N VAL A 243 -27.16 -16.37 7.90
CA VAL A 243 -26.01 -17.30 7.98
C VAL A 243 -25.42 -17.48 6.58
N LEU A 244 -24.15 -17.11 6.44
CA LEU A 244 -23.37 -17.23 5.20
C LEU A 244 -22.66 -18.58 5.14
N GLN A 245 -22.03 -18.99 6.24
CA GLN A 245 -21.26 -20.22 6.33
C GLN A 245 -21.32 -20.80 7.74
N ALA A 246 -21.23 -22.12 7.88
CA ALA A 246 -21.10 -22.82 9.15
C ALA A 246 -19.72 -23.48 9.27
N TYR A 247 -19.18 -23.50 10.48
CA TYR A 247 -17.86 -24.06 10.80
C TYR A 247 -17.98 -25.13 11.87
N GLU A 248 -17.11 -26.14 11.82
CA GLU A 248 -16.93 -27.09 12.92
C GLU A 248 -15.94 -26.59 13.99
N ALA A 249 -14.93 -25.84 13.52
CA ALA A 249 -13.97 -25.19 14.39
C ALA A 249 -13.27 -24.04 13.63
N LEU A 250 -12.88 -22.99 14.33
CA LEU A 250 -12.07 -21.90 13.77
C LEU A 250 -11.23 -21.20 14.87
N PRO A 251 -10.07 -20.65 14.53
CA PRO A 251 -9.32 -19.75 15.41
C PRO A 251 -9.89 -18.32 15.29
N ILE A 252 -10.05 -17.66 16.44
CA ILE A 252 -10.24 -16.22 16.53
C ILE A 252 -8.90 -15.60 16.90
N TRP A 253 -8.28 -14.90 15.96
CA TRP A 253 -7.00 -14.25 16.13
C TRP A 253 -7.13 -12.93 16.89
N PRO A 254 -6.08 -12.48 17.59
CA PRO A 254 -6.09 -11.22 18.33
C PRO A 254 -6.51 -10.00 17.52
N ALA A 255 -7.17 -9.05 18.19
CA ALA A 255 -7.60 -7.80 17.57
C ALA A 255 -6.45 -6.81 17.33
N SER A 256 -5.29 -7.02 17.94
CA SER A 256 -4.06 -6.23 17.75
C SER A 256 -2.87 -7.15 17.49
N HIS A 257 -1.91 -6.67 16.69
CA HIS A 257 -0.64 -7.39 16.51
C HIS A 257 0.26 -7.37 17.77
N TYR A 258 0.12 -6.32 18.60
CA TYR A 258 0.83 -6.20 19.87
C TYR A 258 -0.04 -6.73 21.00
N VAL A 259 -0.13 -8.05 21.11
CA VAL A 259 -0.76 -8.74 22.24
C VAL A 259 0.31 -9.44 23.07
N THR A 260 0.18 -9.35 24.37
CA THR A 260 1.17 -9.90 25.31
C THR A 260 0.44 -10.54 26.48
N ALA A 261 0.74 -11.79 26.75
CA ALA A 261 0.18 -12.50 27.89
C ALA A 261 0.50 -11.79 29.22
N ARG A 262 -0.42 -11.80 30.15
CA ARG A 262 -0.34 -11.05 31.40
C ARG A 262 0.98 -11.21 32.17
N PRO A 263 1.56 -12.42 32.35
CA PRO A 263 2.85 -12.57 33.02
C PRO A 263 4.01 -11.88 32.29
N LYS A 264 4.01 -11.87 30.97
CA LYS A 264 5.00 -11.13 30.15
C LYS A 264 4.81 -9.62 30.28
N MET A 265 3.56 -9.14 30.30
CA MET A 265 3.24 -7.73 30.51
C MET A 265 3.75 -7.24 31.87
N GLU A 266 3.51 -7.98 32.94
CA GLU A 266 4.01 -7.67 34.28
C GLU A 266 5.54 -7.58 34.32
N HIS A 267 6.24 -8.50 33.64
CA HIS A 267 7.68 -8.44 33.48
C HIS A 267 8.15 -7.23 32.66
N ALA A 268 7.46 -6.94 31.54
CA ALA A 268 7.78 -5.78 30.71
C ALA A 268 7.65 -4.46 31.50
N ILE A 269 6.58 -4.31 32.29
CA ILE A 269 6.38 -3.15 33.17
C ILE A 269 7.56 -2.98 34.12
N GLN A 270 8.04 -4.06 34.74
CA GLN A 270 9.20 -4.02 35.68
C GLN A 270 10.47 -3.55 34.93
N THR A 271 10.76 -4.13 33.78
CA THR A 271 11.97 -3.78 32.99
C THR A 271 11.92 -2.38 32.42
N ILE A 272 10.72 -1.87 32.03
CA ILE A 272 10.52 -0.47 31.64
C ILE A 272 10.79 0.48 32.83
N GLN A 273 10.31 0.14 34.04
CA GLN A 273 10.57 0.92 35.26
C GLN A 273 12.06 0.95 35.59
N GLU A 274 12.77 -0.14 35.38
CA GLU A 274 14.22 -0.22 35.61
C GLU A 274 14.97 0.67 34.64
N GLU A 275 14.68 0.59 33.32
CA GLU A 275 15.28 1.45 32.30
C GLU A 275 14.96 2.93 32.56
N LEU A 276 13.73 3.26 32.98
CA LEU A 276 13.35 4.62 33.35
C LEU A 276 14.22 5.15 34.50
N ARG A 277 14.38 4.38 35.56
CA ARG A 277 15.20 4.79 36.74
C ARG A 277 16.65 5.07 36.34
N GLU A 278 17.24 4.20 35.51
CA GLU A 278 18.61 4.36 35.03
C GLU A 278 18.72 5.63 34.16
N ARG A 279 17.79 5.83 33.25
CA ARG A 279 17.83 6.99 32.35
C ARG A 279 17.60 8.31 33.07
N LEU A 280 16.71 8.35 34.05
CA LEU A 280 16.50 9.53 34.91
C LEU A 280 17.73 9.88 35.71
N GLN A 281 18.46 8.89 36.24
CA GLN A 281 19.70 9.11 36.93
C GLN A 281 20.76 9.73 36.00
N GLN A 282 20.94 9.20 34.78
CA GLN A 282 21.85 9.73 33.78
C GLN A 282 21.53 11.20 33.44
N PHE A 283 20.26 11.53 33.18
CA PHE A 283 19.86 12.91 32.92
C PHE A 283 20.13 13.86 34.10
N LYS A 284 19.93 13.41 35.33
CA LYS A 284 20.25 14.21 36.53
C LYS A 284 21.75 14.45 36.67
N GLU A 285 22.58 13.45 36.39
CA GLU A 285 24.04 13.55 36.39
C GLU A 285 24.55 14.50 35.29
N GLU A 286 23.90 14.51 34.13
CA GLU A 286 24.18 15.41 33.02
C GLU A 286 23.59 16.83 33.21
N GLY A 287 22.80 17.08 34.26
CA GLY A 287 22.12 18.34 34.51
C GLY A 287 20.91 18.63 33.64
N LYS A 288 20.41 17.63 32.90
CA LYS A 288 19.25 17.68 32.01
C LYS A 288 17.94 17.43 32.80
N LEU A 289 17.58 18.39 33.66
CA LEU A 289 16.42 18.21 34.55
C LEU A 289 15.08 18.28 33.82
N LEU A 290 14.98 19.07 32.75
CA LEU A 290 13.76 19.18 31.94
C LEU A 290 13.48 17.89 31.18
N GLU A 291 14.51 17.31 30.58
CA GLU A 291 14.46 16.04 29.87
C GLU A 291 14.06 14.91 30.81
N ALA A 292 14.64 14.90 32.03
CA ALA A 292 14.29 13.93 33.07
C ALA A 292 12.80 14.02 33.44
N GLN A 293 12.30 15.24 33.72
CA GLN A 293 10.90 15.44 34.09
C GLN A 293 9.93 15.03 32.96
N ARG A 294 10.25 15.40 31.73
CA ARG A 294 9.44 15.06 30.55
C ARG A 294 9.33 13.54 30.37
N LEU A 295 10.47 12.85 30.43
CA LEU A 295 10.52 11.39 30.29
C LEU A 295 9.75 10.68 31.42
N GLU A 296 9.95 11.13 32.67
CA GLU A 296 9.28 10.57 33.84
C GLU A 296 7.75 10.68 33.75
N MET A 297 7.24 11.85 33.38
CA MET A 297 5.80 12.07 33.23
C MET A 297 5.22 11.17 32.13
N ARG A 298 5.86 11.09 30.97
CA ARG A 298 5.38 10.32 29.84
C ARG A 298 5.38 8.83 30.15
N VAL A 299 6.48 8.29 30.62
CA VAL A 299 6.61 6.84 30.84
C VAL A 299 5.72 6.37 31.99
N ASN A 300 5.57 7.15 33.07
CA ASN A 300 4.65 6.79 34.16
C ASN A 300 3.18 6.75 33.67
N TYR A 301 2.77 7.67 32.81
CA TYR A 301 1.44 7.64 32.19
C TYR A 301 1.27 6.38 31.32
N ASP A 302 2.25 6.08 30.46
CA ASP A 302 2.21 4.89 29.61
C ASP A 302 2.17 3.59 30.45
N LEU A 303 2.92 3.52 31.56
CA LEU A 303 2.90 2.39 32.51
C LEU A 303 1.53 2.21 33.16
N GLU A 304 0.87 3.28 33.61
CA GLU A 304 -0.48 3.22 34.18
C GLU A 304 -1.49 2.65 33.16
N MET A 305 -1.37 3.05 31.89
CA MET A 305 -2.21 2.53 30.81
C MET A 305 -1.92 1.05 30.55
N LEU A 306 -0.66 0.63 30.54
CA LEU A 306 -0.28 -0.79 30.38
C LEU A 306 -0.80 -1.67 31.53
N GLU A 307 -0.75 -1.18 32.78
CA GLU A 307 -1.25 -1.90 33.96
C GLU A 307 -2.78 -2.06 33.95
N THR A 308 -3.50 -1.01 33.51
CA THR A 308 -4.97 -0.95 33.61
C THR A 308 -5.66 -1.51 32.38
N MET A 309 -5.14 -1.20 31.19
CA MET A 309 -5.79 -1.51 29.90
C MET A 309 -5.02 -2.56 29.10
N GLY A 310 -3.79 -2.92 29.50
CA GLY A 310 -2.91 -3.77 28.68
C GLY A 310 -2.40 -3.12 27.41
N PHE A 311 -2.64 -1.83 27.22
CA PHE A 311 -2.28 -1.08 26.00
C PHE A 311 -1.97 0.39 26.34
N CYS A 312 -1.07 1.01 25.56
CA CYS A 312 -0.85 2.47 25.60
C CYS A 312 -0.60 3.02 24.19
N SER A 313 -0.82 4.33 23.99
CA SER A 313 -0.52 4.99 22.73
C SER A 313 0.99 4.98 22.46
N GLY A 314 1.40 4.38 21.35
CA GLY A 314 2.83 4.19 21.02
C GLY A 314 3.47 2.99 21.70
N ILE A 315 2.67 1.97 22.03
CA ILE A 315 3.11 0.71 22.64
C ILE A 315 4.30 0.07 21.91
N GLU A 316 4.38 0.29 20.60
CA GLU A 316 5.50 -0.17 19.76
C GLU A 316 6.86 0.32 20.25
N ASN A 317 6.94 1.46 20.92
CA ASN A 317 8.20 1.97 21.49
C ASN A 317 8.72 1.13 22.66
N TYR A 318 7.88 0.31 23.25
CA TYR A 318 8.21 -0.63 24.33
C TYR A 318 8.33 -2.08 23.85
N SER A 319 8.28 -2.32 22.52
CA SER A 319 8.27 -3.66 21.91
C SER A 319 9.42 -4.56 22.38
N ARG A 320 10.63 -4.01 22.64
CA ARG A 320 11.75 -4.75 23.18
C ARG A 320 11.41 -5.43 24.50
N HIS A 321 10.78 -4.70 25.43
CA HIS A 321 10.38 -5.21 26.74
C HIS A 321 9.22 -6.20 26.65
N LEU A 322 8.23 -5.90 25.78
CA LEU A 322 7.06 -6.75 25.54
C LEU A 322 7.44 -8.11 24.93
N ASP A 323 8.38 -8.08 23.99
CA ASP A 323 8.88 -9.29 23.31
C ASP A 323 9.93 -10.04 24.16
N GLY A 324 10.50 -9.39 25.21
CA GLY A 324 11.60 -9.94 26.01
C GLY A 324 12.93 -10.04 25.26
N ARG A 325 13.18 -9.14 24.27
CA ARG A 325 14.39 -9.11 23.46
C ARG A 325 15.54 -8.41 24.18
N GLU A 326 16.76 -8.84 23.89
CA GLU A 326 17.97 -8.16 24.35
C GLU A 326 18.17 -6.82 23.62
N PRO A 327 18.90 -5.85 24.22
CA PRO A 327 19.23 -4.58 23.55
C PRO A 327 19.94 -4.79 22.22
N GLY A 328 19.42 -4.15 21.15
CA GLY A 328 19.96 -4.24 19.81
C GLY A 328 19.42 -5.39 18.96
N GLU A 329 18.69 -6.35 19.53
CA GLU A 329 18.03 -7.39 18.77
C GLU A 329 16.94 -6.83 17.86
N PRO A 330 16.84 -7.36 16.60
CA PRO A 330 15.84 -6.90 15.65
C PRO A 330 14.41 -7.27 16.10
N PRO A 331 13.39 -6.44 15.78
CA PRO A 331 12.01 -6.76 16.11
C PRO A 331 11.48 -7.91 15.25
N TYR A 332 10.40 -8.54 15.72
CA TYR A 332 9.60 -9.43 14.89
C TYR A 332 8.84 -8.64 13.85
N THR A 333 8.89 -9.11 12.61
CA THR A 333 8.31 -8.47 11.43
C THR A 333 7.36 -9.44 10.70
N LEU A 334 6.73 -9.01 9.63
CA LEU A 334 5.91 -9.90 8.80
C LEU A 334 6.69 -11.14 8.33
N ILE A 335 8.00 -11.00 8.12
CA ILE A 335 8.86 -12.09 7.63
C ILE A 335 8.90 -13.25 8.63
N ASP A 336 8.83 -12.94 9.93
CA ASP A 336 8.85 -13.94 11.01
C ASP A 336 7.54 -14.74 11.12
N TYR A 337 6.48 -14.34 10.41
CA TYR A 337 5.22 -15.10 10.29
C TYR A 337 5.25 -16.13 9.16
N PHE A 338 6.22 -16.05 8.25
CA PHE A 338 6.38 -17.03 7.17
C PHE A 338 7.01 -18.32 7.68
N PRO A 339 6.70 -19.47 7.07
CA PRO A 339 7.44 -20.69 7.32
C PRO A 339 8.86 -20.63 6.72
N ASP A 340 9.78 -21.47 7.23
CA ASP A 340 11.20 -21.45 6.87
C ASP A 340 11.51 -21.69 5.38
N ASP A 341 10.57 -22.23 4.62
CA ASP A 341 10.72 -22.59 3.20
C ASP A 341 10.08 -21.62 2.23
N PHE A 342 9.71 -20.42 2.65
CA PHE A 342 9.04 -19.45 1.78
C PHE A 342 9.97 -18.88 0.70
N LEU A 343 9.37 -18.39 -0.38
CA LEU A 343 10.06 -17.71 -1.47
C LEU A 343 9.83 -16.19 -1.36
N CYS A 344 10.89 -15.40 -1.52
CA CYS A 344 10.80 -13.95 -1.62
C CYS A 344 11.07 -13.49 -3.05
N ILE A 345 10.08 -12.84 -3.66
CA ILE A 345 10.20 -12.20 -4.98
C ILE A 345 10.23 -10.68 -4.75
N ILE A 346 11.29 -10.03 -5.22
CA ILE A 346 11.44 -8.57 -5.10
C ILE A 346 11.22 -7.94 -6.47
N ASP A 347 10.03 -7.36 -6.66
CA ASP A 347 9.69 -6.66 -7.90
C ASP A 347 10.32 -5.27 -7.93
N GLU A 348 10.67 -4.81 -9.14
CA GLU A 348 11.45 -3.59 -9.39
C GLU A 348 12.62 -3.46 -8.40
N SER A 349 13.40 -4.55 -8.28
CA SER A 349 14.45 -4.75 -7.27
C SER A 349 15.48 -3.62 -7.23
N HIS A 350 15.78 -3.01 -8.37
CA HIS A 350 16.69 -1.86 -8.48
C HIS A 350 16.24 -0.63 -7.68
N VAL A 351 14.95 -0.58 -7.25
CA VAL A 351 14.39 0.44 -6.35
C VAL A 351 14.14 -0.13 -4.96
N THR A 352 13.53 -1.32 -4.88
CA THR A 352 13.11 -1.93 -3.62
C THR A 352 14.31 -2.29 -2.73
N VAL A 353 15.39 -2.84 -3.29
CA VAL A 353 16.60 -3.19 -2.52
C VAL A 353 17.27 -1.95 -1.89
N PRO A 354 17.51 -0.84 -2.61
CA PRO A 354 18.00 0.40 -2.01
C PRO A 354 17.07 0.97 -0.93
N GLN A 355 15.76 0.84 -1.08
CA GLN A 355 14.80 1.27 -0.05
C GLN A 355 14.99 0.48 1.24
N ILE A 356 15.03 -0.85 1.17
CA ILE A 356 15.28 -1.70 2.35
C ILE A 356 16.56 -1.27 3.06
N ARG A 357 17.64 -1.02 2.32
CA ARG A 357 18.93 -0.57 2.88
C ARG A 357 18.85 0.79 3.57
N GLY A 358 18.04 1.71 3.07
CA GLY A 358 17.97 3.08 3.58
C GLY A 358 17.05 3.27 4.78
N MET A 359 16.07 2.36 5.03
CA MET A 359 15.04 2.57 6.04
C MET A 359 15.56 2.65 7.47
N HIS A 360 16.52 1.78 7.83
CA HIS A 360 17.05 1.71 9.20
C HIS A 360 17.71 3.02 9.64
N GLU A 361 18.59 3.60 8.83
CA GLU A 361 19.35 4.79 9.23
C GLU A 361 18.47 6.03 9.38
N GLY A 362 17.43 6.16 8.54
CA GLY A 362 16.46 7.25 8.64
C GLY A 362 15.67 7.20 9.95
N ASP A 363 15.18 6.04 10.34
CA ASP A 363 14.44 5.84 11.59
C ASP A 363 15.35 6.05 12.81
N ARG A 364 16.55 5.48 12.80
CA ARG A 364 17.52 5.57 13.88
C ARG A 364 17.91 7.01 14.20
N SER A 365 18.25 7.82 13.19
CA SER A 365 18.66 9.22 13.36
C SER A 365 17.58 10.04 14.09
N ARG A 366 16.31 9.88 13.69
CA ARG A 366 15.17 10.54 14.31
C ARG A 366 14.98 10.13 15.78
N LYS A 367 15.05 8.84 16.08
CA LYS A 367 14.85 8.30 17.44
C LYS A 367 15.98 8.63 18.40
N ILE A 368 17.21 8.71 17.94
CA ILE A 368 18.35 9.19 18.77
C ILE A 368 18.03 10.58 19.31
N THR A 369 17.58 11.51 18.48
CA THR A 369 17.24 12.87 18.93
C THR A 369 16.12 12.84 19.98
N LEU A 370 15.08 12.00 19.79
CA LEU A 370 14.00 11.86 20.78
C LEU A 370 14.49 11.31 22.14
N THR A 371 15.41 10.35 22.13
CA THR A 371 15.95 9.76 23.36
C THR A 371 16.92 10.70 24.08
N GLU A 372 17.75 11.47 23.35
CA GLU A 372 18.68 12.44 23.91
C GLU A 372 17.99 13.62 24.59
N HIS A 373 16.76 13.94 24.16
CA HIS A 373 15.97 15.07 24.67
C HIS A 373 14.78 14.64 25.55
N GLY A 374 14.75 13.39 26.04
CA GLY A 374 13.81 12.90 27.06
C GLY A 374 12.36 12.71 26.54
N PHE A 375 12.15 12.52 25.25
CA PHE A 375 10.83 12.18 24.71
C PHE A 375 10.53 10.69 24.71
N ARG A 376 11.57 9.83 24.60
CA ARG A 376 11.47 8.39 24.59
C ARG A 376 12.59 7.73 25.37
N LEU A 377 12.32 6.50 25.86
CA LEU A 377 13.35 5.63 26.46
C LEU A 377 14.31 5.13 25.35
N PRO A 378 15.58 4.80 25.71
CA PRO A 378 16.53 4.21 24.77
C PRO A 378 16.04 2.95 24.07
N SER A 379 15.22 2.14 24.71
CA SER A 379 14.62 0.92 24.15
C SER A 379 13.79 1.17 22.89
N CYS A 380 13.28 2.39 22.67
CA CYS A 380 12.56 2.72 21.45
C CYS A 380 13.42 2.59 20.18
N LEU A 381 14.75 2.62 20.31
CA LEU A 381 15.70 2.40 19.23
C LEU A 381 15.63 0.96 18.66
N ASP A 382 15.16 0.01 19.46
CA ASP A 382 15.02 -1.39 19.06
C ASP A 382 13.67 -1.71 18.41
N ASN A 383 12.72 -0.77 18.43
CA ASN A 383 11.57 -0.78 17.54
C ASN A 383 11.94 -0.10 16.21
N ARG A 384 12.54 -0.82 15.32
CA ARG A 384 13.15 -0.32 14.10
C ARG A 384 12.86 -1.24 12.90
N PRO A 385 12.96 -0.75 11.66
CA PRO A 385 13.01 -1.66 10.53
C PRO A 385 14.25 -2.55 10.61
N LEU A 386 14.16 -3.73 9.99
CA LEU A 386 15.32 -4.61 9.84
C LEU A 386 16.45 -3.88 9.11
N ARG A 387 17.67 -4.14 9.51
CA ARG A 387 18.83 -3.84 8.69
C ARG A 387 18.83 -4.79 7.48
N PHE A 388 19.53 -4.40 6.43
CA PHE A 388 19.56 -5.19 5.21
C PHE A 388 20.16 -6.58 5.40
N ASP A 389 21.21 -6.70 6.21
CA ASP A 389 21.82 -7.98 6.60
C ASP A 389 20.83 -8.87 7.37
N GLU A 390 20.09 -8.30 8.33
CA GLU A 390 19.07 -9.03 9.09
C GLU A 390 17.90 -9.50 8.20
N PHE A 391 17.52 -8.68 7.22
CA PHE A 391 16.53 -9.05 6.21
C PHE A 391 17.02 -10.22 5.36
N GLU A 392 18.27 -10.15 4.89
CA GLU A 392 18.85 -11.25 4.09
C GLU A 392 18.93 -12.54 4.89
N GLU A 393 19.35 -12.51 6.16
CA GLU A 393 19.47 -13.69 7.02
C GLU A 393 18.15 -14.44 7.19
N ARG A 394 17.03 -13.71 7.28
CA ARG A 394 15.69 -14.27 7.49
C ARG A 394 15.03 -14.85 6.25
N VAL A 395 15.47 -14.44 5.06
CA VAL A 395 14.89 -14.90 3.79
C VAL A 395 15.71 -16.03 3.21
N PRO A 396 15.12 -17.21 2.99
CA PRO A 396 15.86 -18.38 2.52
C PRO A 396 16.26 -18.27 1.04
N GLN A 397 15.37 -17.78 0.17
CA GLN A 397 15.61 -17.69 -1.27
C GLN A 397 14.98 -16.45 -1.88
N PHE A 398 15.72 -15.81 -2.80
CA PHE A 398 15.31 -14.59 -3.49
C PHE A 398 15.20 -14.77 -4.99
N ILE A 399 14.16 -14.17 -5.57
CA ILE A 399 14.09 -13.87 -7.00
C ILE A 399 13.96 -12.36 -7.16
N TYR A 400 15.01 -11.72 -7.66
CA TYR A 400 14.98 -10.30 -8.02
C TYR A 400 14.37 -10.14 -9.40
N VAL A 401 13.38 -9.28 -9.53
CA VAL A 401 12.68 -9.03 -10.80
C VAL A 401 12.85 -7.56 -11.18
N SER A 402 13.42 -7.30 -12.35
CA SER A 402 13.59 -5.94 -12.85
C SER A 402 13.86 -5.91 -14.36
N ALA A 403 13.48 -4.82 -15.03
CA ALA A 403 13.94 -4.53 -16.40
C ALA A 403 15.38 -3.98 -16.44
N THR A 404 15.86 -3.46 -15.29
CA THR A 404 17.17 -2.82 -15.10
C THR A 404 17.75 -3.17 -13.74
N PRO A 405 18.12 -4.43 -13.48
CA PRO A 405 18.64 -4.86 -12.18
C PRO A 405 19.79 -3.99 -11.68
N GLY A 406 19.91 -3.83 -10.38
CA GLY A 406 21.01 -3.11 -9.74
C GLY A 406 22.32 -3.88 -9.74
N ASP A 407 23.44 -3.22 -9.42
CA ASP A 407 24.76 -3.86 -9.36
C ASP A 407 24.81 -4.93 -8.26
N TYR A 408 24.05 -4.73 -7.21
CA TYR A 408 23.97 -5.67 -6.10
C TYR A 408 23.33 -6.99 -6.55
N GLU A 409 22.15 -6.93 -7.17
CA GLU A 409 21.42 -8.11 -7.63
C GLU A 409 22.24 -8.89 -8.65
N LEU A 410 22.85 -8.20 -9.61
CA LEU A 410 23.72 -8.82 -10.62
C LEU A 410 24.95 -9.49 -10.00
N LYS A 411 25.51 -8.90 -8.92
CA LYS A 411 26.70 -9.43 -8.25
C LYS A 411 26.41 -10.69 -7.42
N VAL A 412 25.26 -10.72 -6.71
CA VAL A 412 24.95 -11.83 -5.80
C VAL A 412 24.24 -12.99 -6.48
N SER A 413 23.58 -12.74 -7.62
CA SER A 413 22.79 -13.75 -8.31
C SER A 413 23.63 -14.89 -8.86
N GLN A 414 23.29 -16.10 -8.44
CA GLN A 414 23.86 -17.35 -8.92
C GLN A 414 23.31 -17.74 -10.30
N GLN A 415 22.11 -17.23 -10.62
CA GLN A 415 21.47 -17.39 -11.92
C GLN A 415 20.82 -16.06 -12.37
N GLN A 416 21.04 -15.71 -13.64
CA GLN A 416 20.38 -14.61 -14.32
C GLN A 416 19.57 -15.15 -15.48
N VAL A 417 18.30 -14.80 -15.55
CA VAL A 417 17.37 -15.25 -16.58
C VAL A 417 16.86 -14.02 -17.34
N GLU A 418 17.09 -13.96 -18.64
CA GLU A 418 16.56 -12.90 -19.50
C GLU A 418 15.16 -13.26 -20.00
N GLN A 419 14.27 -12.27 -20.04
CA GLN A 419 12.95 -12.33 -20.63
C GLN A 419 12.73 -11.07 -21.45
N ILE A 420 13.11 -11.11 -22.72
CA ILE A 420 13.14 -9.97 -23.65
C ILE A 420 11.91 -9.97 -24.54
N ILE A 421 11.46 -11.15 -24.96
CA ILE A 421 10.36 -11.29 -25.90
C ILE A 421 9.01 -10.86 -25.26
N ARG A 422 8.35 -9.91 -25.90
CA ARG A 422 6.97 -9.54 -25.59
C ARG A 422 6.01 -10.41 -26.41
N PRO A 423 5.07 -11.12 -25.76
CA PRO A 423 4.06 -11.91 -26.50
C PRO A 423 3.24 -11.12 -27.51
N THR A 424 3.05 -9.83 -27.25
CA THR A 424 2.34 -8.89 -28.14
C THR A 424 3.11 -8.52 -29.43
N GLY A 425 4.37 -8.91 -29.54
CA GLY A 425 5.26 -8.56 -30.63
C GLY A 425 5.75 -7.10 -30.61
N LEU A 426 5.41 -6.32 -29.58
CA LEU A 426 5.81 -4.92 -29.48
C LEU A 426 7.33 -4.77 -29.38
N LEU A 427 7.85 -3.88 -30.20
CA LEU A 427 9.28 -3.56 -30.24
C LEU A 427 9.65 -2.54 -29.17
N ASP A 428 10.89 -2.53 -28.74
CA ASP A 428 11.44 -1.37 -28.04
C ASP A 428 11.39 -0.14 -28.98
N PRO A 429 11.12 1.08 -28.44
CA PRO A 429 10.93 2.26 -29.25
C PRO A 429 12.20 2.63 -30.05
N GLU A 430 12.00 3.30 -31.19
CA GLU A 430 13.09 3.91 -31.90
C GLU A 430 13.63 5.11 -31.13
N ILE A 431 14.98 5.22 -31.05
CA ILE A 431 15.64 6.30 -30.33
C ILE A 431 16.29 7.24 -31.37
N ILE A 432 15.92 8.53 -31.31
CA ILE A 432 16.50 9.60 -32.12
C ILE A 432 17.23 10.55 -31.17
N VAL A 433 18.47 10.91 -31.53
CA VAL A 433 19.25 11.92 -30.80
C VAL A 433 19.23 13.20 -31.62
N ARG A 434 18.83 14.34 -31.01
CA ARG A 434 18.79 15.67 -31.61
C ARG A 434 19.60 16.66 -30.76
N GLY A 435 20.10 17.74 -31.35
CA GLY A 435 20.82 18.78 -30.62
C GLY A 435 19.93 19.55 -29.62
N SER A 436 20.51 20.03 -28.52
CA SER A 436 19.77 20.69 -27.43
C SER A 436 19.42 22.15 -27.74
N ALA A 437 20.06 22.80 -28.70
CA ALA A 437 19.94 24.25 -28.94
C ALA A 437 18.50 24.70 -29.26
N SER A 438 17.67 23.85 -29.91
CA SER A 438 16.27 24.12 -30.28
C SER A 438 15.30 23.14 -29.67
N GLN A 439 15.67 22.47 -28.57
CA GLN A 439 14.88 21.38 -28.00
C GLN A 439 13.45 21.77 -27.62
N ILE A 440 13.21 23.02 -27.22
CA ILE A 440 11.88 23.48 -26.80
C ILE A 440 10.97 23.69 -28.02
N ASP A 441 11.44 24.35 -29.07
CA ASP A 441 10.64 24.56 -30.27
C ASP A 441 10.36 23.22 -31.01
N ASP A 442 11.37 22.37 -31.10
CA ASP A 442 11.26 21.06 -31.73
C ASP A 442 10.25 20.14 -31.00
N ILE A 443 10.28 20.10 -29.63
CA ILE A 443 9.32 19.29 -28.89
C ILE A 443 7.89 19.84 -28.94
N ILE A 444 7.71 21.16 -29.08
CA ILE A 444 6.38 21.76 -29.29
C ILE A 444 5.79 21.28 -30.61
N ASP A 445 6.57 21.25 -31.67
CA ASP A 445 6.09 20.81 -33.00
C ASP A 445 5.77 19.31 -32.98
N GLU A 446 6.63 18.48 -32.38
CA GLU A 446 6.39 17.05 -32.20
C GLU A 446 5.16 16.77 -31.32
N ALA A 447 4.97 17.55 -30.25
CA ALA A 447 3.81 17.39 -29.36
C ALA A 447 2.50 17.77 -30.05
N LYS A 448 2.48 18.82 -30.89
CA LYS A 448 1.32 19.20 -31.70
C LYS A 448 0.93 18.11 -32.70
N GLU A 449 1.93 17.56 -33.39
CA GLU A 449 1.69 16.49 -34.37
C GLU A 449 1.07 15.25 -33.70
N ARG A 450 1.49 14.91 -32.45
CA ARG A 450 0.94 13.79 -31.67
C ARG A 450 -0.45 14.11 -31.12
N ALA A 451 -0.66 15.32 -30.62
CA ALA A 451 -1.95 15.78 -30.11
C ALA A 451 -3.03 15.76 -31.21
N ASP A 452 -2.69 16.20 -32.44
CA ASP A 452 -3.58 16.13 -33.60
C ASP A 452 -4.00 14.70 -33.97
N ARG A 453 -3.18 13.71 -33.61
CA ARG A 453 -3.48 12.28 -33.81
C ARG A 453 -4.16 11.64 -32.56
N ASN A 454 -4.48 12.44 -31.55
CA ASN A 454 -5.01 11.97 -30.26
C ASN A 454 -4.06 11.02 -29.54
N GLU A 455 -2.75 11.20 -29.68
CA GLU A 455 -1.68 10.49 -29.02
C GLU A 455 -1.18 11.29 -27.80
N ARG A 456 -0.44 10.64 -26.88
CA ARG A 456 0.08 11.25 -25.65
C ARG A 456 1.59 11.37 -25.68
N VAL A 457 2.09 12.43 -25.06
CA VAL A 457 3.52 12.77 -24.99
C VAL A 457 3.97 12.88 -23.54
N LEU A 458 5.11 12.27 -23.23
CA LEU A 458 5.82 12.46 -21.96
C LEU A 458 7.08 13.27 -22.18
N ILE A 459 7.31 14.31 -21.40
CA ILE A 459 8.53 15.13 -21.44
C ILE A 459 9.23 15.06 -20.09
N THR A 460 10.51 14.66 -20.10
CA THR A 460 11.30 14.60 -18.85
C THR A 460 12.29 15.77 -18.76
N THR A 461 12.25 16.48 -17.64
CA THR A 461 13.12 17.63 -17.30
C THR A 461 14.07 17.28 -16.14
N LEU A 462 15.01 18.17 -15.80
CA LEU A 462 15.96 17.98 -14.71
C LEU A 462 15.52 18.65 -13.41
N THR A 463 14.65 19.66 -13.46
CA THR A 463 14.23 20.41 -12.25
C THR A 463 12.72 20.65 -12.22
N LYS A 464 12.15 20.84 -11.02
CA LYS A 464 10.73 21.16 -10.82
C LYS A 464 10.36 22.44 -11.56
N LYS A 465 11.15 23.50 -11.37
CA LYS A 465 10.92 24.77 -12.03
C LYS A 465 10.91 24.66 -13.54
N MET A 466 11.83 23.87 -14.14
CA MET A 466 11.83 23.64 -15.58
C MET A 466 10.56 22.89 -16.05
N ALA A 467 10.02 21.96 -15.23
CA ALA A 467 8.79 21.29 -15.56
C ALA A 467 7.58 22.23 -15.55
N GLU A 468 7.49 23.11 -14.54
CA GLU A 468 6.45 24.13 -14.41
C GLU A 468 6.54 25.15 -15.54
N ASP A 469 7.71 25.79 -15.72
CA ASP A 469 7.97 26.81 -16.75
C ASP A 469 7.68 26.27 -18.18
N LEU A 470 8.07 25.00 -18.44
CA LEU A 470 7.79 24.35 -19.74
C LEU A 470 6.31 24.07 -19.92
N THR A 471 5.61 23.66 -18.88
CA THR A 471 4.16 23.41 -18.95
C THR A 471 3.40 24.69 -19.29
N ASP A 472 3.73 25.79 -18.61
CA ASP A 472 3.13 27.09 -18.87
C ASP A 472 3.41 27.53 -20.33
N HIS A 473 4.63 27.34 -20.80
CA HIS A 473 5.00 27.65 -22.18
C HIS A 473 4.22 26.80 -23.22
N LEU A 474 3.99 25.50 -22.93
CA LEU A 474 3.18 24.61 -23.78
C LEU A 474 1.70 25.06 -23.82
N LEU A 475 1.15 25.46 -22.67
CA LEU A 475 -0.21 26.01 -22.56
C LEU A 475 -0.35 27.30 -23.39
N ASP A 476 0.62 28.22 -23.29
CA ASP A 476 0.66 29.47 -24.10
C ASP A 476 0.70 29.20 -25.62
N ARG A 477 1.26 28.04 -26.01
CA ARG A 477 1.32 27.62 -27.43
C ARG A 477 0.08 26.81 -27.86
N GLY A 478 -0.93 26.68 -26.97
CA GLY A 478 -2.21 26.04 -27.26
C GLY A 478 -2.23 24.52 -27.10
N LEU A 479 -1.20 23.92 -26.51
CA LEU A 479 -1.17 22.51 -26.14
C LEU A 479 -1.83 22.29 -24.77
N ARG A 480 -2.60 21.23 -24.60
CA ARG A 480 -3.15 20.82 -23.31
C ARG A 480 -2.06 20.05 -22.54
N ALA A 481 -1.44 20.69 -21.57
CA ALA A 481 -0.32 20.14 -20.80
C ALA A 481 -0.56 20.19 -19.29
N ARG A 482 -0.01 19.23 -18.57
CA ARG A 482 0.12 19.25 -17.10
C ARG A 482 1.53 18.85 -16.68
N TYR A 483 1.95 19.29 -15.51
CA TYR A 483 3.22 18.82 -14.91
C TYR A 483 2.98 17.84 -13.78
N MET A 484 4.01 17.05 -13.45
CA MET A 484 4.02 16.14 -12.31
C MET A 484 5.41 16.09 -11.67
N HIS A 485 5.50 16.39 -10.37
CA HIS A 485 6.73 16.31 -9.59
C HIS A 485 6.47 15.83 -8.14
N SER A 486 7.51 15.82 -7.29
CA SER A 486 7.44 15.21 -5.94
C SER A 486 6.46 15.86 -4.98
N ASP A 487 6.07 17.11 -5.20
CA ASP A 487 5.21 17.87 -4.29
C ASP A 487 3.71 17.64 -4.54
N ILE A 488 3.38 17.00 -5.65
CA ILE A 488 2.01 16.59 -5.96
C ILE A 488 1.65 15.37 -5.12
N GLY A 489 0.50 15.43 -4.45
CA GLY A 489 -0.02 14.37 -3.61
C GLY A 489 -0.26 13.04 -4.35
N THR A 490 -0.33 11.93 -3.62
CA THR A 490 -0.48 10.60 -4.24
C THR A 490 -1.80 10.46 -5.00
N LEU A 491 -2.90 10.98 -4.45
CA LEU A 491 -4.23 10.94 -5.08
C LEU A 491 -4.25 11.76 -6.36
N GLU A 492 -3.78 13.00 -6.30
CA GLU A 492 -3.71 13.88 -7.46
C GLU A 492 -2.86 13.29 -8.61
N ARG A 493 -1.79 12.53 -8.27
CA ARG A 493 -1.01 11.82 -9.31
C ARG A 493 -1.84 10.78 -10.05
N VAL A 494 -2.66 10.02 -9.34
CA VAL A 494 -3.53 9.02 -9.93
C VAL A 494 -4.52 9.69 -10.89
N ASP A 495 -5.10 10.82 -10.48
CA ASP A 495 -6.02 11.60 -11.31
C ASP A 495 -5.33 12.18 -12.56
N ILE A 496 -4.13 12.74 -12.40
CA ILE A 496 -3.34 13.25 -13.55
C ILE A 496 -3.11 12.14 -14.57
N LEU A 497 -2.74 10.95 -14.14
CA LEU A 497 -2.46 9.82 -15.02
C LEU A 497 -3.73 9.29 -15.70
N ARG A 498 -4.82 9.20 -14.94
CA ARG A 498 -6.14 8.84 -15.48
C ARG A 498 -6.59 9.85 -16.54
N ASP A 499 -6.46 11.14 -16.26
CA ASP A 499 -6.83 12.22 -17.15
C ASP A 499 -5.99 12.25 -18.43
N LEU A 500 -4.68 11.93 -18.33
CA LEU A 500 -3.82 11.75 -19.51
C LEU A 500 -4.34 10.59 -20.38
N ARG A 501 -4.65 9.44 -19.80
CA ARG A 501 -5.17 8.27 -20.51
C ARG A 501 -6.53 8.56 -21.17
N LEU A 502 -7.41 9.26 -20.47
CA LEU A 502 -8.72 9.69 -20.98
C LEU A 502 -8.63 10.81 -22.05
N GLY A 503 -7.45 11.41 -22.28
CA GLY A 503 -7.24 12.45 -23.26
C GLY A 503 -7.76 13.83 -22.87
N LYS A 504 -7.94 14.08 -21.57
CA LYS A 504 -8.28 15.43 -21.10
C LYS A 504 -7.15 16.42 -21.34
N PHE A 505 -5.91 15.93 -21.42
CA PHE A 505 -4.74 16.68 -21.88
C PHE A 505 -3.79 15.74 -22.64
N ASP A 506 -2.82 16.32 -23.39
CA ASP A 506 -2.00 15.58 -24.37
C ASP A 506 -0.56 15.40 -23.93
N VAL A 507 -0.04 16.33 -23.12
CA VAL A 507 1.37 16.38 -22.74
C VAL A 507 1.53 16.36 -21.22
N LEU A 508 2.29 15.39 -20.72
CA LEU A 508 2.69 15.32 -19.31
C LEU A 508 4.18 15.67 -19.20
N VAL A 509 4.50 16.71 -18.44
CA VAL A 509 5.87 17.17 -18.19
C VAL A 509 6.27 16.81 -16.76
N GLY A 510 7.48 16.28 -16.55
CA GLY A 510 7.92 16.02 -15.18
C GLY A 510 9.39 15.65 -15.05
N ILE A 511 9.87 15.61 -13.81
CA ILE A 511 11.26 15.31 -13.51
C ILE A 511 11.51 13.80 -13.53
N ASN A 512 10.72 13.08 -12.80
CA ASN A 512 10.82 11.64 -12.62
C ASN A 512 9.44 11.00 -12.86
N LEU A 513 8.99 11.08 -14.11
CA LEU A 513 7.76 10.44 -14.59
C LEU A 513 7.86 8.90 -14.54
N LEU A 514 8.95 8.40 -13.98
CA LEU A 514 9.41 7.02 -14.10
C LEU A 514 9.17 6.22 -12.85
N ARG A 515 8.41 6.75 -11.88
CA ARG A 515 8.09 5.90 -10.75
C ARG A 515 7.37 4.67 -11.27
N GLU A 516 7.84 3.55 -10.82
CA GLU A 516 7.45 2.20 -11.22
C GLU A 516 5.93 2.05 -11.15
N GLY A 517 5.36 1.25 -12.05
CA GLY A 517 3.91 0.96 -12.05
C GLY A 517 3.07 1.77 -13.05
N LEU A 518 3.63 2.71 -13.83
CA LEU A 518 2.88 3.44 -14.85
C LEU A 518 2.72 2.62 -16.14
N ASP A 519 1.48 2.27 -16.45
CA ASP A 519 1.09 1.59 -17.69
C ASP A 519 0.31 2.57 -18.57
N LEU A 520 0.99 3.19 -19.55
CA LEU A 520 0.45 4.24 -20.43
C LEU A 520 0.56 3.82 -21.91
N PRO A 521 -0.31 2.92 -22.39
CA PRO A 521 -0.24 2.46 -23.78
C PRO A 521 -0.59 3.55 -24.80
N GLU A 522 -1.18 4.65 -24.38
CA GLU A 522 -1.54 5.79 -25.21
C GLU A 522 -0.32 6.70 -25.54
N VAL A 523 0.81 6.52 -24.85
CA VAL A 523 2.02 7.30 -25.04
C VAL A 523 2.77 6.82 -26.29
N THR A 524 2.92 7.69 -27.28
CA THR A 524 3.67 7.43 -28.51
C THR A 524 5.01 8.14 -28.56
N LEU A 525 5.19 9.21 -27.77
CA LEU A 525 6.45 9.94 -27.71
C LEU A 525 6.92 10.15 -26.28
N VAL A 526 8.18 9.83 -26.06
CA VAL A 526 8.90 10.21 -24.84
C VAL A 526 10.08 11.13 -25.22
N ALA A 527 10.07 12.35 -24.72
CA ALA A 527 11.12 13.33 -24.94
C ALA A 527 11.99 13.46 -23.68
N ILE A 528 13.28 13.34 -23.84
CA ILE A 528 14.26 13.47 -22.78
C ILE A 528 15.08 14.73 -23.04
N LEU A 529 14.77 15.81 -22.31
CA LEU A 529 15.50 17.06 -22.41
C LEU A 529 16.83 16.96 -21.68
N ASP A 530 17.88 17.63 -22.21
CA ASP A 530 19.22 17.64 -21.63
C ASP A 530 19.73 16.22 -21.27
N ALA A 531 19.61 15.29 -22.21
CA ALA A 531 19.95 13.88 -21.99
C ALA A 531 21.45 13.66 -21.73
N ASP A 532 22.32 14.59 -22.13
CA ASP A 532 23.76 14.59 -21.93
C ASP A 532 24.22 15.16 -20.57
N LYS A 533 23.30 15.62 -19.72
CA LYS A 533 23.62 16.09 -18.36
C LYS A 533 23.65 14.89 -17.42
N GLU A 534 24.78 14.19 -17.42
CA GLU A 534 24.95 13.01 -16.56
C GLU A 534 24.63 13.28 -15.10
N GLY A 535 23.96 12.33 -14.44
CA GLY A 535 23.56 12.40 -13.06
C GLY A 535 22.51 11.33 -12.74
N PHE A 536 21.94 11.40 -11.54
CA PHE A 536 20.98 10.41 -11.06
C PHE A 536 19.77 10.19 -12.02
N LEU A 537 19.31 11.27 -12.68
CA LEU A 537 18.17 11.22 -13.61
C LEU A 537 18.55 10.86 -15.05
N ARG A 538 19.82 10.81 -15.39
CA ARG A 538 20.35 10.57 -16.74
C ARG A 538 21.43 9.48 -16.78
N ASN A 539 21.44 8.59 -15.78
CA ASN A 539 22.24 7.38 -15.82
C ASN A 539 21.59 6.31 -16.75
N GLN A 540 22.34 5.31 -17.12
CA GLN A 540 21.89 4.21 -17.99
C GLN A 540 20.53 3.64 -17.58
N ARG A 541 20.33 3.31 -16.28
CA ARG A 541 19.10 2.70 -15.78
C ARG A 541 17.91 3.64 -15.92
N SER A 542 18.05 4.90 -15.51
CA SER A 542 17.01 5.90 -15.65
C SER A 542 16.63 6.13 -17.11
N LEU A 543 17.59 6.16 -18.02
CA LEU A 543 17.33 6.29 -19.45
C LEU A 543 16.57 5.07 -20.00
N ILE A 544 16.99 3.84 -19.72
CA ILE A 544 16.29 2.62 -20.17
C ILE A 544 14.86 2.57 -19.63
N GLN A 545 14.64 2.97 -18.40
CA GLN A 545 13.30 3.04 -17.80
C GLN A 545 12.41 4.07 -18.49
N THR A 546 12.96 5.26 -18.78
CA THR A 546 12.27 6.31 -19.52
C THR A 546 11.90 5.85 -20.92
N ILE A 547 12.84 5.27 -21.63
CA ILE A 547 12.65 4.68 -22.97
C ILE A 547 11.51 3.65 -22.93
N GLY A 548 11.50 2.81 -21.93
CA GLY A 548 10.49 1.75 -21.74
C GLY A 548 9.05 2.24 -21.63
N ARG A 549 8.80 3.53 -21.34
CA ARG A 549 7.44 4.09 -21.28
C ARG A 549 6.77 4.16 -22.67
N ALA A 550 7.53 4.32 -23.73
CA ALA A 550 7.02 4.27 -25.10
C ALA A 550 6.93 2.84 -25.67
N ALA A 551 7.40 1.83 -24.97
CA ALA A 551 7.47 0.44 -25.49
C ALA A 551 6.13 -0.32 -25.50
N ARG A 552 5.03 0.30 -25.09
CA ARG A 552 3.67 -0.29 -25.07
C ARG A 552 2.81 0.12 -26.26
N ASN A 553 3.31 1.02 -27.06
CA ASN A 553 2.68 1.47 -28.30
C ASN A 553 3.49 1.00 -29.51
N ALA A 554 2.82 0.49 -30.54
CA ALA A 554 3.47 0.04 -31.78
C ALA A 554 4.22 1.18 -32.50
N ASN A 555 3.77 2.43 -32.33
CA ASN A 555 4.36 3.65 -32.88
C ASN A 555 5.26 4.38 -31.86
N GLY A 556 5.66 3.70 -30.78
CA GLY A 556 6.46 4.30 -29.72
C GLY A 556 7.81 4.82 -30.20
N GLN A 557 8.13 6.07 -29.88
CA GLN A 557 9.36 6.76 -30.25
C GLN A 557 9.95 7.51 -29.05
N VAL A 558 11.28 7.63 -29.03
CA VAL A 558 12.00 8.40 -28.02
C VAL A 558 12.91 9.43 -28.69
N ILE A 559 12.83 10.69 -28.26
CA ILE A 559 13.76 11.73 -28.67
C ILE A 559 14.62 12.11 -27.48
N MET A 560 15.93 12.00 -27.65
CA MET A 560 16.93 12.47 -26.67
C MET A 560 17.55 13.77 -27.19
N TYR A 561 17.38 14.85 -26.46
CA TYR A 561 18.03 16.12 -26.79
C TYR A 561 19.39 16.19 -26.08
N ALA A 562 20.45 16.21 -26.86
CA ALA A 562 21.82 16.17 -26.38
C ALA A 562 22.78 16.76 -27.42
N ASP A 563 23.79 17.51 -26.98
CA ASP A 563 24.85 18.04 -27.84
C ASP A 563 25.99 17.04 -28.02
N LYS A 564 26.11 16.09 -27.07
CA LYS A 564 27.06 15.00 -27.12
C LYS A 564 26.46 13.73 -26.58
N THR A 565 26.83 12.60 -27.13
CA THR A 565 26.46 11.28 -26.55
C THR A 565 27.36 10.98 -25.38
N THR A 566 26.78 10.66 -24.21
CA THR A 566 27.52 10.23 -23.01
C THR A 566 27.58 8.70 -22.92
N ASP A 567 28.45 8.17 -22.06
CA ASP A 567 28.59 6.73 -21.85
C ASP A 567 27.23 6.11 -21.41
N SER A 568 26.50 6.80 -20.53
CA SER A 568 25.16 6.37 -20.09
C SER A 568 24.15 6.33 -21.23
N MET A 569 24.19 7.28 -22.14
CA MET A 569 23.33 7.28 -23.34
C MET A 569 23.72 6.14 -24.28
N ASP A 570 25.02 5.96 -24.56
CA ASP A 570 25.51 4.89 -25.44
C ASP A 570 25.08 3.51 -24.97
N LEU A 571 25.23 3.24 -23.68
CA LEU A 571 24.82 1.98 -23.06
C LEU A 571 23.30 1.78 -23.15
N ALA A 572 22.51 2.81 -22.88
CA ALA A 572 21.05 2.74 -22.95
C ALA A 572 20.54 2.54 -24.40
N ILE A 573 21.11 3.26 -25.36
CA ILE A 573 20.79 3.15 -26.79
C ILE A 573 21.18 1.77 -27.32
N SER A 574 22.38 1.30 -27.01
CA SER A 574 22.89 -0.01 -27.45
C SER A 574 22.04 -1.15 -26.93
N GLU A 575 21.67 -1.13 -25.63
CA GLU A 575 20.82 -2.15 -25.03
C GLU A 575 19.41 -2.13 -25.63
N THR A 576 18.81 -0.96 -25.83
CA THR A 576 17.51 -0.83 -26.46
C THR A 576 17.50 -1.36 -27.90
N ARG A 577 18.56 -1.08 -28.66
CA ARG A 577 18.72 -1.61 -30.02
C ARG A 577 18.92 -3.14 -30.02
N ARG A 578 19.68 -3.68 -29.07
CA ARG A 578 19.84 -5.13 -28.90
C ARG A 578 18.49 -5.81 -28.67
N ARG A 579 17.71 -5.32 -27.69
CA ARG A 579 16.38 -5.84 -27.37
C ARG A 579 15.43 -5.74 -28.58
N ARG A 580 15.42 -4.60 -29.27
CA ARG A 580 14.62 -4.39 -30.48
C ARG A 580 14.95 -5.39 -31.57
N SER A 581 16.24 -5.66 -31.84
CA SER A 581 16.69 -6.61 -32.86
C SER A 581 16.26 -8.04 -32.53
N ILE A 582 16.38 -8.47 -31.26
CA ILE A 582 15.93 -9.78 -30.80
C ILE A 582 14.41 -9.94 -31.01
N GLN A 583 13.62 -8.95 -30.62
CA GLN A 583 12.17 -8.97 -30.80
C GLN A 583 11.77 -8.98 -32.28
N MET A 584 12.46 -8.21 -33.13
CA MET A 584 12.21 -8.19 -34.58
C MET A 584 12.44 -9.56 -35.21
N ALA A 585 13.59 -10.19 -34.91
CA ALA A 585 13.91 -11.53 -35.40
C ALA A 585 12.85 -12.57 -34.96
N TYR A 586 12.44 -12.52 -33.69
CA TYR A 586 11.38 -13.40 -33.18
C TYR A 586 10.04 -13.18 -33.90
N ASN A 587 9.67 -11.91 -34.13
CA ASN A 587 8.42 -11.57 -34.83
C ASN A 587 8.43 -12.09 -36.28
N GLU A 588 9.56 -11.95 -36.98
CA GLU A 588 9.75 -12.49 -38.35
C GLU A 588 9.62 -14.01 -38.40
N GLU A 589 10.32 -14.70 -37.49
CA GLU A 589 10.31 -16.16 -37.39
C GLU A 589 8.89 -16.72 -37.12
N HIS A 590 8.12 -16.04 -36.27
CA HIS A 590 6.78 -16.49 -35.86
C HIS A 590 5.61 -15.79 -36.58
N GLY A 591 5.88 -14.92 -37.54
CA GLY A 591 4.84 -14.19 -38.31
C GLY A 591 3.98 -13.27 -37.44
N ILE A 592 4.56 -12.69 -36.36
CA ILE A 592 3.84 -11.85 -35.41
C ILE A 592 3.85 -10.39 -35.89
N THR A 593 2.68 -9.77 -35.98
CA THR A 593 2.54 -8.33 -36.23
C THR A 593 2.36 -7.62 -34.89
N PRO A 594 3.21 -6.62 -34.56
CA PRO A 594 3.09 -5.85 -33.30
C PRO A 594 1.72 -5.21 -33.17
N LYS A 595 1.09 -5.36 -31.98
CA LYS A 595 -0.20 -4.74 -31.67
C LYS A 595 -0.09 -3.94 -30.38
N THR A 596 -0.55 -2.69 -30.41
CA THR A 596 -0.66 -1.84 -29.21
C THR A 596 -1.56 -2.51 -28.18
N VAL A 597 -1.14 -2.50 -26.94
CA VAL A 597 -1.93 -3.05 -25.82
C VAL A 597 -3.10 -2.09 -25.54
N THR A 598 -4.30 -2.60 -25.57
CA THR A 598 -5.48 -1.87 -25.11
C THR A 598 -5.85 -2.37 -23.71
N LYS A 599 -5.75 -1.52 -22.71
CA LYS A 599 -6.22 -1.80 -21.35
C LYS A 599 -7.35 -0.85 -20.99
N ALA A 600 -8.40 -1.36 -20.38
CA ALA A 600 -9.42 -0.52 -19.75
C ALA A 600 -8.76 0.42 -18.73
N VAL A 601 -9.28 1.63 -18.59
CA VAL A 601 -8.85 2.56 -17.52
C VAL A 601 -9.53 2.07 -16.25
N VAL A 602 -8.83 1.20 -15.49
CA VAL A 602 -9.31 0.72 -14.20
C VAL A 602 -9.03 1.80 -13.17
N ASP A 603 -10.01 2.12 -12.35
CA ASP A 603 -9.84 3.01 -11.21
C ASP A 603 -9.07 2.26 -10.11
N ILE A 604 -7.76 2.50 -10.04
CA ILE A 604 -6.87 1.90 -9.02
C ILE A 604 -7.30 2.34 -7.61
N MET A 605 -8.05 3.43 -7.51
CA MET A 605 -8.54 3.96 -6.23
C MET A 605 -9.60 3.08 -5.58
N SER A 606 -10.39 2.33 -6.35
CA SER A 606 -11.35 1.37 -5.79
C SER A 606 -10.65 0.26 -4.98
N TYR A 607 -9.41 -0.06 -5.33
CA TYR A 607 -8.59 -1.02 -4.58
C TYR A 607 -8.01 -0.44 -3.27
N VAL A 608 -7.69 0.86 -3.29
CA VAL A 608 -7.12 1.56 -2.12
C VAL A 608 -8.20 1.90 -1.09
N HIS A 609 -9.46 2.07 -1.55
CA HIS A 609 -10.61 2.41 -0.69
C HIS A 609 -11.45 1.19 -0.28
N GLY A 610 -11.01 -0.06 -0.61
CA GLY A 610 -11.72 -1.27 -0.19
C GLY A 610 -13.03 -1.55 -0.93
N GLU A 611 -13.38 -0.77 -1.95
CA GLU A 611 -14.52 -1.05 -2.81
C GLU A 611 -14.16 -2.17 -3.81
N MET A 612 -14.13 -3.40 -3.33
CA MET A 612 -14.12 -4.59 -4.18
C MET A 612 -15.54 -4.86 -4.68
N GLY A 613 -15.89 -4.20 -5.77
CA GLY A 613 -17.05 -4.52 -6.58
C GLY A 613 -16.84 -3.90 -7.96
N ASP A 614 -16.74 -4.75 -8.98
CA ASP A 614 -16.85 -4.34 -10.38
C ASP A 614 -18.21 -3.65 -10.60
N VAL A 615 -18.25 -2.33 -10.44
CA VAL A 615 -19.47 -1.59 -10.74
C VAL A 615 -19.13 -0.52 -11.78
N SER A 616 -19.45 -0.78 -13.03
CA SER A 616 -19.46 0.26 -14.07
C SER A 616 -20.48 1.34 -13.68
N SER A 617 -20.27 2.58 -14.12
CA SER A 617 -21.22 3.68 -13.89
C SER A 617 -22.66 3.36 -14.37
N GLU A 618 -22.82 2.46 -15.32
CA GLU A 618 -24.11 1.90 -15.73
C GLU A 618 -24.69 0.91 -14.71
N GLN A 619 -23.85 0.16 -14.00
CA GLN A 619 -24.29 -0.76 -12.93
C GLN A 619 -24.64 0.00 -11.64
N VAL A 620 -23.94 1.10 -11.31
CA VAL A 620 -24.34 2.01 -10.20
C VAL A 620 -25.72 2.60 -10.48
N ASN A 621 -25.98 3.05 -11.70
CA ASN A 621 -27.31 3.52 -12.09
C ASN A 621 -28.37 2.42 -12.12
N MET A 622 -27.99 1.16 -12.42
CA MET A 622 -28.88 0.00 -12.35
C MET A 622 -29.15 -0.41 -10.89
N GLN A 623 -28.15 -0.40 -10.02
CA GLN A 623 -28.31 -0.69 -8.57
C GLN A 623 -29.11 0.39 -7.86
N LEU A 624 -28.91 1.68 -8.21
CA LEU A 624 -29.74 2.77 -7.70
C LEU A 624 -31.21 2.67 -8.16
N ALA A 625 -31.46 2.05 -9.31
CA ALA A 625 -32.82 1.79 -9.81
C ALA A 625 -33.50 0.59 -9.08
N GLU A 626 -32.73 -0.27 -8.43
CA GLU A 626 -33.22 -1.40 -7.62
C GLU A 626 -33.41 -1.04 -6.13
N LEU A 627 -32.83 0.08 -5.65
CA LEU A 627 -32.99 0.53 -4.28
C LEU A 627 -34.39 1.12 -4.04
N SER A 628 -34.95 0.82 -2.88
CA SER A 628 -36.18 1.46 -2.45
C SER A 628 -35.98 2.97 -2.27
N ARG A 629 -37.07 3.74 -2.45
CA ARG A 629 -37.07 5.20 -2.26
C ARG A 629 -36.46 5.62 -0.91
N GLU A 630 -36.67 4.81 0.13
CA GLU A 630 -36.15 5.08 1.48
C GLU A 630 -34.63 4.88 1.59
N GLU A 631 -34.08 3.91 0.86
CA GLU A 631 -32.64 3.68 0.81
C GLU A 631 -31.90 4.75 0.03
N VAL A 632 -32.43 5.20 -1.09
CA VAL A 632 -31.87 6.32 -1.84
C VAL A 632 -31.90 7.62 -1.01
N LEU A 633 -32.95 7.85 -0.22
CA LEU A 633 -33.02 9.00 0.69
C LEU A 633 -31.98 8.94 1.82
N ARG A 634 -31.60 7.75 2.30
CA ARG A 634 -30.51 7.57 3.28
C ARG A 634 -29.15 7.89 2.67
N VAL A 635 -28.90 7.44 1.45
CA VAL A 635 -27.67 7.79 0.71
C VAL A 635 -27.58 9.30 0.50
N ILE A 636 -28.66 9.94 0.09
CA ILE A 636 -28.72 11.41 -0.05
C ILE A 636 -28.42 12.11 1.27
N SER A 637 -28.95 11.62 2.39
CA SER A 637 -28.72 12.21 3.71
C SER A 637 -27.25 12.11 4.15
N SER A 638 -26.61 10.97 3.90
CA SER A 638 -25.17 10.78 4.13
C SER A 638 -24.32 11.73 3.28
N MET A 639 -24.62 11.84 1.99
CA MET A 639 -23.89 12.76 1.10
C MET A 639 -24.10 14.23 1.46
N GLU A 640 -25.24 14.61 2.07
CA GLU A 640 -25.47 15.95 2.59
C GLU A 640 -24.65 16.25 3.85
N GLU A 641 -24.39 15.24 4.68
CA GLU A 641 -23.48 15.35 5.84
C GLU A 641 -22.04 15.53 5.38
N ASP A 642 -21.59 14.74 4.41
CA ASP A 642 -20.25 14.82 3.82
C ASP A 642 -20.04 16.18 3.11
N MET A 643 -21.04 16.66 2.37
CA MET A 643 -21.01 17.98 1.76
C MET A 643 -20.90 19.12 2.80
N ALA A 644 -21.59 18.98 3.92
CA ALA A 644 -21.52 19.96 5.01
C ALA A 644 -20.17 19.89 5.73
N GLU A 645 -19.54 18.74 5.80
CA GLU A 645 -18.19 18.55 6.34
C GLU A 645 -17.12 19.10 5.40
N ALA A 646 -17.14 18.78 4.12
CA ALA A 646 -16.27 19.38 3.11
C ALA A 646 -16.36 20.92 3.11
N SER A 647 -17.57 21.46 3.23
CA SER A 647 -17.77 22.92 3.34
C SER A 647 -17.19 23.52 4.64
N ARG A 648 -17.22 22.80 5.76
CA ARG A 648 -16.60 23.23 7.04
C ARG A 648 -15.07 23.21 6.95
N ASN A 649 -14.53 22.26 6.24
CA ASN A 649 -13.09 22.10 6.01
C ASN A 649 -12.54 23.03 4.89
N MET A 650 -13.40 23.92 4.34
CA MET A 650 -13.09 24.83 3.21
C MET A 650 -12.71 24.13 1.91
N ASP A 651 -13.03 22.87 1.76
CA ASP A 651 -12.92 22.14 0.50
C ASP A 651 -14.16 22.41 -0.37
N PHE A 652 -14.11 23.57 -1.06
CA PHE A 652 -15.25 24.04 -1.84
C PHE A 652 -15.45 23.26 -3.14
N GLU A 653 -14.42 22.60 -3.67
CA GLU A 653 -14.53 21.77 -4.87
C GLU A 653 -15.27 20.48 -4.57
N GLU A 654 -14.90 19.79 -3.51
CA GLU A 654 -15.56 18.56 -3.08
C GLU A 654 -17.00 18.85 -2.61
N ALA A 655 -17.20 19.92 -1.84
CA ALA A 655 -18.56 20.36 -1.46
C ALA A 655 -19.44 20.68 -2.68
N ALA A 656 -18.88 21.22 -3.75
CA ALA A 656 -19.61 21.49 -4.99
C ALA A 656 -19.94 20.20 -5.74
N ARG A 657 -19.02 19.24 -5.80
CA ARG A 657 -19.21 17.93 -6.42
C ARG A 657 -20.32 17.14 -5.74
N LEU A 658 -20.25 17.01 -4.41
CA LEU A 658 -21.27 16.34 -3.61
C LEU A 658 -22.64 17.01 -3.73
N ARG A 659 -22.68 18.36 -3.76
CA ARG A 659 -23.92 19.10 -4.00
C ARG A 659 -24.57 18.74 -5.35
N ASP A 660 -23.79 18.69 -6.41
CA ASP A 660 -24.31 18.43 -7.76
C ASP A 660 -24.83 16.99 -7.89
N GLU A 661 -24.19 16.04 -7.18
CA GLU A 661 -24.63 14.65 -7.07
C GLU A 661 -25.93 14.51 -6.26
N VAL A 662 -26.02 15.15 -5.10
CA VAL A 662 -27.23 15.21 -4.25
C VAL A 662 -28.41 15.82 -5.03
N VAL A 663 -28.17 16.88 -5.81
CA VAL A 663 -29.19 17.49 -6.68
C VAL A 663 -29.71 16.50 -7.72
N ARG A 664 -28.82 15.76 -8.35
CA ARG A 664 -29.18 14.75 -9.37
C ARG A 664 -30.00 13.61 -8.77
N LEU A 665 -29.56 13.06 -7.64
CA LEU A 665 -30.26 11.96 -6.96
C LEU A 665 -31.64 12.39 -6.44
N ARG A 666 -31.75 13.57 -5.83
CA ARG A 666 -33.06 14.09 -5.38
C ARG A 666 -34.02 14.33 -6.53
N ALA A 667 -33.55 14.94 -7.62
CA ALA A 667 -34.36 15.16 -8.82
C ALA A 667 -34.94 13.83 -9.36
N GLY A 668 -34.13 12.76 -9.35
CA GLY A 668 -34.58 11.41 -9.74
C GLY A 668 -35.62 10.81 -8.81
N VAL A 669 -35.48 11.01 -7.49
CA VAL A 669 -36.36 10.41 -6.47
C VAL A 669 -37.68 11.20 -6.31
N GLU A 670 -37.63 12.51 -6.39
CA GLU A 670 -38.77 13.42 -6.14
C GLU A 670 -39.53 13.75 -7.44
N GLY A 671 -38.96 13.46 -8.62
CA GLY A 671 -39.54 13.74 -9.91
C GLY A 671 -39.56 15.23 -10.25
N GLU A 672 -38.67 16.02 -9.59
CA GLU A 672 -38.52 17.45 -9.74
C GLU A 672 -37.35 17.78 -10.71
N SER A 673 -37.30 19.02 -11.22
CA SER A 673 -36.15 19.45 -12.00
C SER A 673 -34.96 19.75 -11.10
N GLU A 674 -33.73 19.49 -11.57
CA GLU A 674 -32.48 19.82 -10.85
C GLU A 674 -32.44 21.31 -10.42
N ALA A 675 -33.07 22.21 -11.18
CA ALA A 675 -33.16 23.64 -10.88
C ALA A 675 -34.04 23.95 -9.66
N ASP A 676 -35.07 23.17 -9.42
CA ASP A 676 -35.98 23.34 -8.30
C ASP A 676 -35.37 22.77 -7.02
N VAL A 677 -34.76 21.59 -7.08
CA VAL A 677 -33.97 20.98 -5.98
C VAL A 677 -32.82 21.91 -5.54
N LEU A 678 -32.13 22.52 -6.47
CA LEU A 678 -31.05 23.48 -6.19
C LEU A 678 -31.55 24.74 -5.46
N LYS A 679 -32.78 25.19 -5.77
CA LYS A 679 -33.42 26.32 -5.08
C LYS A 679 -33.76 25.98 -3.64
N ASP A 680 -34.21 24.76 -3.37
CA ASP A 680 -34.60 24.35 -2.02
C ASP A 680 -33.41 24.08 -1.13
N LEU A 681 -32.31 23.51 -1.66
CA LEU A 681 -31.04 23.42 -0.97
C LEU A 681 -30.45 24.79 -0.61
N LYS A 682 -30.55 25.78 -1.49
CA LYS A 682 -30.14 27.18 -1.21
C LYS A 682 -31.01 27.84 -0.16
N LYS A 683 -32.32 27.49 -0.07
CA LYS A 683 -33.23 27.98 0.97
C LYS A 683 -32.94 27.40 2.35
N SER A 684 -32.60 26.09 2.42
CA SER A 684 -32.25 25.40 3.66
C SER A 684 -30.91 25.90 4.22
N ALA A 685 -29.90 26.09 3.38
CA ALA A 685 -28.62 26.67 3.78
C ALA A 685 -28.74 28.09 4.35
N ARG A 686 -29.66 28.93 3.80
CA ARG A 686 -29.94 30.27 4.34
C ARG A 686 -30.68 30.24 5.69
N LYS A 687 -31.52 29.24 5.95
CA LYS A 687 -32.19 29.06 7.25
C LYS A 687 -31.23 28.58 8.34
N GLY A 688 -30.25 27.70 8.00
CA GLY A 688 -29.22 27.25 8.92
C GLY A 688 -28.29 28.38 9.40
N SER A 689 -27.89 29.29 8.49
CA SER A 689 -27.05 30.44 8.85
C SER A 689 -27.74 31.48 9.75
N ALA A 690 -29.09 31.59 9.72
CA ALA A 690 -29.83 32.47 10.58
C ALA A 690 -29.97 31.99 12.04
N PHE A 691 -29.80 30.69 12.30
CA PHE A 691 -29.81 30.11 13.65
C PHE A 691 -28.43 30.20 14.33
N GLY A 692 -27.31 30.19 13.57
CA GLY A 692 -25.96 30.37 14.09
C GLY A 692 -25.67 31.77 14.62
N ASN A 693 -26.24 32.81 14.02
CA ASN A 693 -26.04 34.19 14.44
C ASN A 693 -26.86 34.61 15.72
N ARG A 694 -27.82 33.81 16.15
CA ARG A 694 -28.57 34.11 17.42
C ARG A 694 -27.89 33.55 18.67
N LYS A 695 -27.01 32.55 18.57
CA LYS A 695 -26.24 32.04 19.72
C LYS A 695 -25.02 32.90 20.09
N ASN A 696 -24.46 33.66 19.17
CA ASN A 696 -23.32 34.56 19.46
C ASN A 696 -23.72 35.95 19.96
N ALA A 697 -25.02 36.32 19.90
CA ALA A 697 -25.54 37.57 20.46
C ALA A 697 -25.90 37.50 21.95
N ALA A 698 -25.97 36.31 22.55
CA ALA A 698 -26.34 36.10 23.96
C ALA A 698 -25.16 36.02 24.95
N TYR A 699 -23.91 36.06 24.47
CA TYR A 699 -22.70 35.98 25.31
C TYR A 699 -21.90 37.31 25.40
N GLY A 700 -22.46 38.42 24.88
CA GLY A 700 -21.78 39.72 24.77
C GLY A 700 -22.20 40.81 25.76
N SER A 701 -23.06 40.52 26.76
CA SER A 701 -23.56 41.57 27.69
C SER A 701 -23.54 41.18 29.16
N SER A 702 -22.36 40.86 29.72
CA SER A 702 -22.14 40.90 31.17
C SER A 702 -20.66 41.12 31.51
N ARG A 703 -20.17 42.33 31.25
CA ARG A 703 -19.02 42.95 31.92
C ARG A 703 -19.08 44.47 31.70
N ARG A 704 -19.88 45.14 32.54
CA ARG A 704 -19.69 46.53 33.02
C ARG A 704 -20.70 46.80 34.14
N SER A 705 -20.28 46.58 35.35
CA SER A 705 -20.51 47.42 36.53
C SER A 705 -19.75 46.79 37.70
#